data_15435bb4445f019ed56e38bae4b28da7
#
_entry.id   15435bb4445f019ed56e38bae4b28da7
#
_cell.length_a   1.000
_cell.length_b   1.000
_cell.length_c   1.000
_cell.angle_alpha   90.00
_cell.angle_beta   90.00
_cell.angle_gamma   90.00
#
_symmetry.space_group_name_H-M   'P 1'
#
loop_
_entity.id
_entity.type
_entity.pdbx_description
1 polymer ?
#
loop_
_entity_poly.entity_id
_entity_poly.type
_entity_poly.pdbx_seq_one_letter_code
_entity_poly.pdbx_strand_id
1 'polypeptide(L)'
;MKVSIFHDMTCKLPLPGLLEGVANLIRTDEKLAVFTRSYRQTGSKTFKNESQLFAVPCLFEGGKGRSNIRQLTGMSLVDFDHVFPTDGTAAQADTTALHELKAKIIADPHTLMSYITMSGNGLRVIFTYEIAPEFSGIPKDEEEVKKFEAYYQQAFYAGNAYYEKLLGAKADMQCKNITRLSGLAHDPEVFLRPQSEVIPFTAEEISTAATAYVKQSKEDKQMQRIQTYFDTLIAPQLAKAKIEFRSGSHNDYVMRVGYKLAERRFSKKVALRWAMQKFGKDYPDTEQVINSCFANASSHAKQGGGGDSRGDSKTATVEEIKSFLDGHVSLRFNEITSRVEYEIPADNTDGRRFIPVNDRIVNSLWSQMSTITRVNIQDMYRVIESDYVPVFNPFKEYLNSLPQITQTSTDNVSDEPGSCKPIVLQQQNLCQSVQSVGEKNHPSVGVQDKKQSVGENDYIRELAQTVRVKGGEQEQMLWHLYLKKWLVGMVASWISDDVVNNVILVLIGEQGAYKTTWFNYLLPPPLKQYFYTKTNANRMSKDDILTLAQYALVCCEELDTMRPAELNQLKAAVTMPNIDERAAYAHYHEHRKHIASFCGTGNNTQFLSDPTGNRRWLPFEVESIVSPRDHPFHYEGIYSQALALYKSGFQYWFTKEEIQELNRHNRQFETPRLEHELVDLYFRRPTDSELGEFMSVARALQMISNGISQKLSAVNVGRAFSDLGFKRVRTNSSRGFIVVCRTPEEIKAYQHRLLMDAKPDSEADAPF
;
A
#
# COMPACT_ATOMS: atom_id res chain seq x y z
N MET A 1 -10.39 5.53 53.35
CA MET A 1 -11.47 6.09 52.51
C MET A 1 -11.79 5.10 51.37
N LYS A 2 -13.07 4.91 50.98
CA LYS A 2 -13.49 3.99 49.91
C LYS A 2 -13.18 4.57 48.52
N VAL A 3 -12.72 3.71 47.60
CA VAL A 3 -12.46 4.05 46.20
C VAL A 3 -12.90 2.92 45.26
N SER A 4 -13.14 3.23 44.02
CA SER A 4 -13.38 2.25 42.94
C SER A 4 -12.08 2.05 42.14
N ILE A 5 -11.59 0.82 42.08
CA ILE A 5 -10.34 0.44 41.39
C ILE A 5 -10.69 -0.27 40.09
N PHE A 6 -9.94 -0.03 39.01
CA PHE A 6 -10.08 -0.67 37.73
C PHE A 6 -8.75 -1.33 37.36
N HIS A 7 -8.82 -2.56 36.86
CA HIS A 7 -7.63 -3.36 36.57
C HIS A 7 -6.75 -2.74 35.46
N ASP A 8 -7.38 -2.13 34.47
CA ASP A 8 -6.72 -1.45 33.35
C ASP A 8 -7.69 -0.46 32.69
N MET A 9 -7.20 0.25 31.64
CA MET A 9 -8.01 1.24 30.90
C MET A 9 -9.23 0.64 30.19
N THR A 10 -9.20 -0.64 29.83
CA THR A 10 -10.28 -1.34 29.11
C THR A 10 -11.31 -1.94 30.04
N CYS A 11 -10.96 -2.14 31.31
CA CYS A 11 -11.83 -2.70 32.32
C CYS A 11 -13.07 -1.81 32.54
N LYS A 12 -14.26 -2.41 32.51
CA LYS A 12 -15.52 -1.69 32.67
C LYS A 12 -16.07 -1.80 34.10
N LEU A 13 -15.74 -2.87 34.80
CA LEU A 13 -16.30 -3.15 36.13
C LEU A 13 -15.36 -2.65 37.23
N PRO A 14 -15.89 -1.83 38.19
CA PRO A 14 -15.11 -1.37 39.33
C PRO A 14 -14.95 -2.49 40.37
N LEU A 15 -13.79 -2.53 40.99
CA LEU A 15 -13.54 -3.30 42.20
C LEU A 15 -13.56 -2.37 43.40
N PRO A 16 -14.26 -2.72 44.49
CA PRO A 16 -14.23 -1.91 45.70
C PRO A 16 -12.84 -1.99 46.35
N GLY A 17 -12.33 -0.84 46.80
CA GLY A 17 -11.05 -0.74 47.47
C GLY A 17 -11.02 0.36 48.53
N LEU A 18 -9.87 0.45 49.19
CA LEU A 18 -9.55 1.52 50.14
C LEU A 18 -8.36 2.33 49.59
N LEU A 19 -8.34 3.62 49.88
CA LEU A 19 -7.24 4.50 49.45
C LEU A 19 -5.88 4.07 50.02
N GLU A 20 -5.88 3.53 51.23
CA GLU A 20 -4.70 2.94 51.88
C GLU A 20 -4.18 1.74 51.09
N GLY A 21 -5.06 0.92 50.51
CA GLY A 21 -4.71 -0.18 49.64
C GLY A 21 -4.11 0.33 48.33
N VAL A 22 -4.66 1.42 47.77
CA VAL A 22 -4.10 2.07 46.56
C VAL A 22 -2.70 2.62 46.84
N ALA A 23 -2.50 3.29 47.99
CA ALA A 23 -1.17 3.76 48.37
C ALA A 23 -0.18 2.62 48.55
N ASN A 24 -0.61 1.48 49.08
CA ASN A 24 0.23 0.29 49.20
C ASN A 24 0.58 -0.30 47.84
N LEU A 25 -0.36 -0.40 46.88
CA LEU A 25 -0.09 -0.82 45.49
C LEU A 25 0.95 0.09 44.84
N ILE A 26 0.79 1.41 44.96
CA ILE A 26 1.75 2.39 44.42
C ILE A 26 3.16 2.17 44.99
N ARG A 27 3.25 1.80 46.29
CA ARG A 27 4.53 1.60 47.01
C ARG A 27 5.22 0.30 46.67
N THR A 28 4.46 -0.81 46.54
CA THR A 28 5.03 -2.17 46.63
C THR A 28 4.73 -3.08 45.47
N ASP A 29 3.83 -2.72 44.55
CA ASP A 29 3.45 -3.61 43.44
C ASP A 29 4.58 -3.73 42.40
N GLU A 30 5.14 -4.93 42.25
CA GLU A 30 6.25 -5.20 41.35
C GLU A 30 5.87 -5.04 39.88
N LYS A 31 4.65 -5.42 39.49
CA LYS A 31 4.17 -5.28 38.11
C LYS A 31 4.05 -3.80 37.76
N LEU A 32 3.51 -2.99 38.66
CA LEU A 32 3.42 -1.55 38.50
C LEU A 32 4.80 -0.89 38.40
N ALA A 33 5.78 -1.41 39.17
CA ALA A 33 7.17 -0.95 39.11
C ALA A 33 7.81 -1.23 37.73
N VAL A 34 7.60 -2.44 37.19
CA VAL A 34 8.03 -2.79 35.84
C VAL A 34 7.39 -1.89 34.80
N PHE A 35 6.07 -1.71 34.83
CA PHE A 35 5.33 -0.85 33.89
C PHE A 35 5.80 0.60 33.95
N THR A 36 5.98 1.14 35.14
CA THR A 36 6.46 2.51 35.35
C THR A 36 7.87 2.70 34.77
N ARG A 37 8.77 1.76 35.02
CA ARG A 37 10.15 1.78 34.49
C ARG A 37 10.16 1.68 32.95
N SER A 38 9.40 0.73 32.40
CA SER A 38 9.31 0.52 30.96
C SER A 38 8.70 1.73 30.24
N TYR A 39 7.67 2.36 30.82
CA TYR A 39 7.13 3.59 30.28
C TYR A 39 8.15 4.74 30.25
N ARG A 40 8.91 4.92 31.35
CA ARG A 40 9.96 5.96 31.44
C ARG A 40 11.09 5.73 30.44
N GLN A 41 11.38 4.47 30.08
CA GLN A 41 12.41 4.12 29.10
C GLN A 41 11.94 4.25 27.65
N THR A 42 10.70 3.86 27.34
CA THR A 42 10.22 3.67 25.97
C THR A 42 9.19 4.73 25.51
N GLY A 43 8.53 5.41 26.44
CA GLY A 43 7.40 6.30 26.16
C GLY A 43 6.13 5.58 25.68
N SER A 44 6.11 4.24 25.64
CA SER A 44 5.00 3.45 25.08
C SER A 44 3.74 3.55 25.92
N LYS A 45 2.66 4.05 25.32
CA LYS A 45 1.35 4.19 25.97
C LYS A 45 0.72 2.86 26.38
N THR A 46 1.20 1.72 25.88
CA THR A 46 0.72 0.38 26.25
C THR A 46 0.83 0.16 27.74
N PHE A 47 1.99 0.46 28.33
CA PHE A 47 2.22 0.28 29.77
C PHE A 47 1.30 1.15 30.63
N LYS A 48 0.97 2.36 30.17
CA LYS A 48 0.02 3.27 30.83
C LYS A 48 -1.42 2.74 30.72
N ASN A 49 -1.80 2.12 29.61
CA ASN A 49 -3.14 1.61 29.40
C ASN A 49 -3.41 0.30 30.15
N GLU A 50 -2.38 -0.51 30.36
CA GLU A 50 -2.44 -1.78 31.10
C GLU A 50 -2.25 -1.63 32.61
N SER A 51 -1.88 -0.42 33.06
CA SER A 51 -1.75 -0.12 34.50
C SER A 51 -3.11 0.05 35.15
N GLN A 52 -3.17 -0.29 36.43
CA GLN A 52 -4.35 -0.08 37.25
C GLN A 52 -4.71 1.40 37.39
N LEU A 53 -6.01 1.67 37.55
CA LEU A 53 -6.54 3.01 37.76
C LEU A 53 -7.51 3.00 38.93
N PHE A 54 -7.75 4.15 39.52
CA PHE A 54 -8.80 4.31 40.53
C PHE A 54 -9.57 5.61 40.30
N ALA A 55 -10.79 5.61 40.76
CA ALA A 55 -11.65 6.79 40.72
C ALA A 55 -11.44 7.65 41.98
N VAL A 56 -11.07 8.90 41.79
CA VAL A 56 -10.93 9.87 42.91
C VAL A 56 -12.25 10.57 43.22
N PRO A 57 -13.04 11.07 42.21
CA PRO A 57 -14.20 11.91 42.48
C PRO A 57 -15.39 11.15 43.06
N CYS A 58 -15.62 9.91 42.62
CA CYS A 58 -16.84 9.19 42.95
C CYS A 58 -16.63 7.68 43.05
N LEU A 59 -17.56 7.00 43.71
CA LEU A 59 -17.67 5.54 43.70
C LEU A 59 -18.56 5.10 42.54
N PHE A 60 -18.19 4.01 41.91
CA PHE A 60 -18.91 3.39 40.79
C PHE A 60 -19.49 2.02 41.18
N GLU A 61 -20.61 1.66 40.53
CA GLU A 61 -21.17 0.32 40.59
C GLU A 61 -21.71 -0.10 39.23
N GLY A 62 -21.38 -1.32 38.82
CA GLY A 62 -21.85 -1.91 37.54
C GLY A 62 -21.19 -1.34 36.27
N GLY A 63 -20.33 -0.33 36.39
CA GLY A 63 -19.64 0.29 35.24
C GLY A 63 -18.85 1.53 35.64
N LYS A 64 -18.29 2.24 34.65
CA LYS A 64 -17.52 3.49 34.83
C LYS A 64 -18.16 4.72 34.16
N GLY A 65 -19.42 4.61 33.74
CA GLY A 65 -20.18 5.69 33.11
C GLY A 65 -20.86 6.59 34.13
N ARG A 66 -21.41 7.73 33.68
CA ARG A 66 -22.18 8.68 34.52
C ARG A 66 -23.37 8.03 35.24
N SER A 67 -24.06 7.13 34.56
CA SER A 67 -25.19 6.36 35.14
C SER A 67 -24.78 5.35 36.23
N ASN A 68 -23.48 5.09 36.37
CA ASN A 68 -22.94 4.13 37.32
C ASN A 68 -22.38 4.80 38.59
N ILE A 69 -22.53 6.13 38.75
CA ILE A 69 -22.09 6.88 39.93
C ILE A 69 -22.99 6.55 41.09
N ARG A 70 -22.40 6.19 42.23
CA ARG A 70 -23.12 5.89 43.49
C ARG A 70 -23.07 7.01 44.49
N GLN A 71 -21.91 7.60 44.69
CA GLN A 71 -21.74 8.75 45.57
C GLN A 71 -20.40 9.45 45.29
N LEU A 72 -20.32 10.72 45.74
CA LEU A 72 -19.05 11.43 45.79
C LEU A 72 -18.16 10.86 46.89
N THR A 73 -16.85 10.89 46.70
CA THR A 73 -15.89 10.43 47.71
C THR A 73 -15.49 11.51 48.72
N GLY A 74 -15.76 12.78 48.41
CA GLY A 74 -15.19 13.93 49.12
C GLY A 74 -13.70 14.16 48.79
N MET A 75 -13.18 13.48 47.77
CA MET A 75 -11.81 13.65 47.30
C MET A 75 -11.78 14.31 45.93
N SER A 76 -10.75 15.14 45.71
CA SER A 76 -10.44 15.69 44.41
C SER A 76 -8.94 15.61 44.15
N LEU A 77 -8.52 15.86 42.92
CA LEU A 77 -7.11 15.72 42.53
C LEU A 77 -6.59 16.97 41.83
N VAL A 78 -5.28 17.17 41.99
CA VAL A 78 -4.49 18.09 41.21
C VAL A 78 -3.42 17.29 40.46
N ASP A 79 -3.29 17.52 39.17
CA ASP A 79 -2.31 16.87 38.31
C ASP A 79 -1.33 17.91 37.80
N PHE A 80 -0.08 17.81 38.20
CA PHE A 80 1.00 18.64 37.72
C PHE A 80 1.80 17.82 36.72
N ASP A 81 1.37 17.82 35.45
CA ASP A 81 2.11 17.18 34.37
C ASP A 81 3.16 18.14 33.80
N HIS A 82 4.35 17.63 33.53
CA HIS A 82 5.44 18.36 32.88
C HIS A 82 5.82 19.68 33.62
N VAL A 83 6.07 19.59 34.89
CA VAL A 83 6.43 20.73 35.74
C VAL A 83 7.72 21.41 35.27
N PHE A 84 8.58 20.69 34.55
CA PHE A 84 9.81 21.19 33.97
C PHE A 84 9.79 21.08 32.44
N PRO A 85 10.32 22.11 31.71
CA PRO A 85 10.48 22.02 30.26
C PRO A 85 11.45 20.90 29.93
N THR A 86 11.01 19.91 29.16
CA THR A 86 11.89 18.92 28.51
C THR A 86 12.42 19.52 27.23
N ASP A 87 13.66 20.01 27.24
CA ASP A 87 14.39 20.36 26.02
C ASP A 87 14.79 19.08 25.29
N GLY A 88 13.88 18.45 24.55
CA GLY A 88 14.06 17.42 23.50
C GLY A 88 15.19 16.38 23.62
N THR A 89 16.08 16.50 24.56
CA THR A 89 17.11 15.53 24.92
C THR A 89 16.63 14.78 26.15
N ALA A 90 16.69 13.45 26.14
CA ALA A 90 16.43 12.57 27.29
C ALA A 90 17.45 12.81 28.41
N ALA A 91 17.59 14.05 28.83
CA ALA A 91 18.35 14.45 30.02
C ALA A 91 17.50 14.13 31.24
N GLN A 92 18.08 13.47 32.21
CA GLN A 92 17.54 13.20 33.52
C GLN A 92 16.74 14.39 34.01
N ALA A 93 15.43 14.20 34.19
CA ALA A 93 14.59 15.18 34.87
C ALA A 93 15.32 15.59 36.16
N ASP A 94 15.37 16.88 36.44
CA ASP A 94 15.96 17.36 37.69
C ASP A 94 15.12 16.80 38.86
N THR A 95 15.53 15.60 39.27
CA THR A 95 14.84 14.85 40.31
C THR A 95 14.83 15.63 41.62
N THR A 96 15.83 16.49 41.86
CA THR A 96 15.95 17.28 43.07
C THR A 96 14.83 18.33 43.15
N ALA A 97 14.55 19.06 42.07
CA ALA A 97 13.48 20.05 42.06
C ALA A 97 12.07 19.40 42.19
N LEU A 98 11.86 18.20 41.61
CA LEU A 98 10.62 17.44 41.79
C LEU A 98 10.41 17.01 43.24
N HIS A 99 11.47 16.54 43.89
CA HIS A 99 11.46 16.16 45.31
C HIS A 99 11.23 17.37 46.22
N GLU A 100 11.78 18.55 45.91
CA GLU A 100 11.52 19.80 46.66
C GLU A 100 10.05 20.21 46.54
N LEU A 101 9.42 20.11 45.37
CA LEU A 101 8.00 20.37 45.20
C LEU A 101 7.13 19.35 45.95
N LYS A 102 7.52 18.07 45.91
CA LYS A 102 6.85 17.01 46.67
C LYS A 102 6.95 17.25 48.15
N ALA A 103 8.08 17.72 48.67
CA ALA A 103 8.28 18.08 50.07
C ALA A 103 7.34 19.20 50.52
N LYS A 104 7.12 20.25 49.70
CA LYS A 104 6.15 21.33 49.98
C LYS A 104 4.72 20.80 50.04
N ILE A 105 4.34 19.87 49.13
CA ILE A 105 3.03 19.22 49.16
C ILE A 105 2.82 18.38 50.42
N ILE A 106 3.82 17.61 50.82
CA ILE A 106 3.76 16.74 52.02
C ILE A 106 3.67 17.58 53.28
N ALA A 107 4.31 18.75 53.33
CA ALA A 107 4.25 19.65 54.47
C ALA A 107 2.87 20.29 54.64
N ASP A 108 2.06 20.41 53.57
CA ASP A 108 0.75 21.03 53.60
C ASP A 108 -0.28 20.12 54.31
N PRO A 109 -1.04 20.64 55.32
CA PRO A 109 -1.99 19.81 56.10
C PRO A 109 -3.20 19.32 55.33
N HIS A 110 -3.53 19.95 54.19
CA HIS A 110 -4.67 19.58 53.35
C HIS A 110 -4.33 18.43 52.38
N THR A 111 -3.08 18.08 52.23
CA THR A 111 -2.66 16.97 51.35
C THR A 111 -3.03 15.63 51.95
N LEU A 112 -3.97 14.93 51.30
CA LEU A 112 -4.38 13.58 51.66
C LEU A 112 -3.37 12.54 51.16
N MET A 113 -3.01 12.63 49.85
CA MET A 113 -2.08 11.69 49.21
C MET A 113 -1.31 12.40 48.09
N SER A 114 -0.05 12.02 47.91
CA SER A 114 0.75 12.51 46.78
C SER A 114 1.75 11.44 46.28
N TYR A 115 1.89 11.36 44.98
CA TYR A 115 2.86 10.47 44.32
C TYR A 115 3.34 11.03 42.98
N ILE A 116 4.51 10.52 42.54
CA ILE A 116 5.09 10.87 41.25
C ILE A 116 4.35 10.12 40.14
N THR A 117 3.97 10.81 39.06
CA THR A 117 3.23 10.22 37.92
C THR A 117 4.09 9.26 37.12
N MET A 118 3.47 8.46 36.25
CA MET A 118 4.14 7.44 35.45
C MET A 118 5.25 8.00 34.57
N SER A 119 5.11 9.25 34.08
CA SER A 119 6.13 9.94 33.30
C SER A 119 7.41 10.23 34.07
N GLY A 120 7.35 10.27 35.37
CA GLY A 120 8.47 10.67 36.22
C GLY A 120 8.69 12.19 36.34
N ASN A 121 7.96 13.00 35.54
CA ASN A 121 8.10 14.45 35.43
C ASN A 121 6.89 15.21 36.01
N GLY A 122 6.00 14.55 36.69
CA GLY A 122 4.79 15.14 37.23
C GLY A 122 4.47 14.64 38.64
N LEU A 123 3.63 15.38 39.33
CA LEU A 123 3.14 15.09 40.66
C LEU A 123 1.62 15.01 40.64
N ARG A 124 1.08 14.01 41.33
CA ARG A 124 -0.34 13.91 41.59
C ARG A 124 -0.61 14.17 43.06
N VAL A 125 -1.55 15.08 43.33
CA VAL A 125 -1.96 15.45 44.65
C VAL A 125 -3.46 15.13 44.80
N ILE A 126 -3.83 14.48 45.92
CA ILE A 126 -5.21 14.24 46.29
C ILE A 126 -5.46 14.98 47.59
N PHE A 127 -6.58 15.69 47.65
CA PHE A 127 -7.02 16.45 48.78
C PHE A 127 -8.50 16.17 49.09
N THR A 128 -8.96 16.55 50.26
CA THR A 128 -10.35 16.38 50.68
C THR A 128 -11.11 17.70 50.66
N TYR A 129 -12.41 17.60 50.35
CA TYR A 129 -13.37 18.71 50.42
C TYR A 129 -14.64 18.26 51.12
N GLU A 130 -15.41 19.18 51.68
CA GLU A 130 -16.67 18.90 52.33
C GLU A 130 -17.78 18.63 51.31
N ILE A 131 -18.55 17.53 51.52
CA ILE A 131 -19.70 17.19 50.66
C ILE A 131 -20.94 17.81 51.31
N ALA A 132 -21.60 18.74 50.64
CA ALA A 132 -22.86 19.29 51.10
C ALA A 132 -23.95 18.19 51.20
N PRO A 133 -24.88 18.27 52.17
CA PRO A 133 -25.87 17.21 52.43
C PRO A 133 -26.68 16.78 51.21
N GLU A 134 -27.00 17.71 50.31
CA GLU A 134 -27.72 17.45 49.06
C GLU A 134 -26.97 16.59 48.05
N PHE A 135 -25.63 16.49 48.17
CA PHE A 135 -24.75 15.70 47.27
C PHE A 135 -24.18 14.44 47.95
N SER A 136 -24.68 14.09 49.15
CA SER A 136 -24.18 12.92 49.90
C SER A 136 -24.82 11.59 49.49
N GLY A 137 -25.86 11.61 48.64
CA GLY A 137 -26.62 10.43 48.20
C GLY A 137 -26.23 9.88 46.83
N ILE A 138 -27.10 8.99 46.34
CA ILE A 138 -27.02 8.43 44.98
C ILE A 138 -27.81 9.34 44.04
N PRO A 139 -27.22 9.84 42.93
CA PRO A 139 -27.96 10.64 41.95
C PRO A 139 -29.01 9.77 41.25
N LYS A 140 -30.27 10.26 41.16
CA LYS A 140 -31.43 9.51 40.67
C LYS A 140 -31.54 9.48 39.15
N ASP A 141 -31.08 10.55 38.50
CA ASP A 141 -31.19 10.74 37.06
C ASP A 141 -29.98 11.51 36.50
N GLU A 142 -29.96 11.70 35.17
CA GLU A 142 -28.88 12.38 34.49
C GLU A 142 -28.76 13.88 34.84
N GLU A 143 -29.87 14.50 35.23
CA GLU A 143 -29.87 15.90 35.64
C GLU A 143 -29.25 16.09 37.04
N GLU A 144 -29.55 15.18 37.96
CA GLU A 144 -28.87 15.15 39.27
C GLU A 144 -27.37 14.84 39.09
N VAL A 145 -26.96 13.92 38.18
CA VAL A 145 -25.54 13.68 37.88
C VAL A 145 -24.86 14.94 37.40
N LYS A 146 -25.50 15.77 36.56
CA LYS A 146 -24.93 17.06 36.13
C LYS A 146 -24.74 18.04 37.29
N LYS A 147 -25.67 18.04 38.29
CA LYS A 147 -25.53 18.86 39.50
C LYS A 147 -24.36 18.36 40.36
N PHE A 148 -24.21 17.04 40.54
CA PHE A 148 -23.09 16.45 41.24
C PHE A 148 -21.76 16.77 40.54
N GLU A 149 -21.71 16.70 39.19
CA GLU A 149 -20.52 17.06 38.41
C GLU A 149 -20.18 18.55 38.58
N ALA A 150 -21.18 19.44 38.55
CA ALA A 150 -20.97 20.86 38.74
C ALA A 150 -20.44 21.18 40.16
N TYR A 151 -20.98 20.50 41.18
CA TYR A 151 -20.50 20.63 42.56
C TYR A 151 -19.06 20.12 42.70
N TYR A 152 -18.74 18.94 42.18
CA TYR A 152 -17.38 18.43 42.17
C TYR A 152 -16.40 19.37 41.44
N GLN A 153 -16.83 19.97 40.32
CA GLN A 153 -15.98 20.92 39.57
C GLN A 153 -15.65 22.17 40.38
N GLN A 154 -16.51 22.62 41.28
CA GLN A 154 -16.21 23.73 42.19
C GLN A 154 -15.04 23.37 43.13
N ALA A 155 -15.13 22.20 43.78
CA ALA A 155 -14.05 21.67 44.61
C ALA A 155 -12.75 21.47 43.82
N PHE A 156 -12.85 20.93 42.59
CA PHE A 156 -11.71 20.77 41.70
C PHE A 156 -11.03 22.08 41.40
N TYR A 157 -11.77 23.13 41.00
CA TYR A 157 -11.18 24.42 40.68
C TYR A 157 -10.54 25.10 41.89
N ALA A 158 -11.19 25.06 43.04
CA ALA A 158 -10.68 25.67 44.24
C ALA A 158 -9.37 24.99 44.72
N GLY A 159 -9.37 23.67 44.79
CA GLY A 159 -8.17 22.92 45.19
C GLY A 159 -7.01 23.07 44.20
N ASN A 160 -7.30 23.08 42.89
CA ASN A 160 -6.25 23.34 41.90
C ASN A 160 -5.66 24.74 42.04
N ALA A 161 -6.49 25.78 42.23
CA ALA A 161 -6.03 27.15 42.49
C ALA A 161 -5.17 27.25 43.76
N TYR A 162 -5.57 26.55 44.84
CA TYR A 162 -4.84 26.47 46.09
C TYR A 162 -3.40 25.89 45.86
N TYR A 163 -3.31 24.72 45.25
CA TYR A 163 -2.01 24.05 45.02
C TYR A 163 -1.19 24.74 43.96
N GLU A 164 -1.76 25.36 42.92
CA GLU A 164 -1.04 26.23 41.98
C GLU A 164 -0.34 27.37 42.69
N LYS A 165 -1.04 28.03 43.66
CA LYS A 165 -0.47 29.10 44.47
C LYS A 165 0.63 28.59 45.41
N LEU A 166 0.42 27.43 46.03
CA LEU A 166 1.39 26.80 46.94
C LEU A 166 2.71 26.45 46.26
N LEU A 167 2.63 25.91 45.04
CA LEU A 167 3.80 25.42 44.28
C LEU A 167 4.38 26.43 43.30
N GLY A 168 3.62 27.46 42.93
CA GLY A 168 4.01 28.35 41.83
C GLY A 168 4.00 27.71 40.46
N ALA A 169 3.35 26.53 40.32
CA ALA A 169 3.28 25.74 39.11
C ALA A 169 1.83 25.65 38.59
N LYS A 170 1.65 25.36 37.28
CA LYS A 170 0.32 25.21 36.69
C LYS A 170 -0.13 23.75 36.68
N ALA A 171 -1.40 23.53 37.09
CA ALA A 171 -2.04 22.22 37.10
C ALA A 171 -2.75 21.90 35.79
N ASP A 172 -2.85 20.59 35.44
CA ASP A 172 -3.64 20.12 34.29
C ASP A 172 -5.14 20.12 34.62
N MET A 173 -5.83 21.08 34.04
CA MET A 173 -7.26 21.26 34.23
C MET A 173 -8.15 20.32 33.40
N GLN A 174 -7.57 19.37 32.65
CA GLN A 174 -8.34 18.37 31.89
C GLN A 174 -8.98 17.31 32.82
N CYS A 175 -8.50 17.20 34.07
CA CYS A 175 -8.97 16.20 35.04
C CYS A 175 -10.29 16.55 35.74
N LYS A 176 -11.01 17.58 35.30
CA LYS A 176 -12.24 18.11 35.93
C LYS A 176 -13.50 17.24 35.86
N ASN A 177 -13.47 16.15 35.08
CA ASN A 177 -14.65 15.30 34.91
C ASN A 177 -14.88 14.38 36.10
N ILE A 178 -16.13 14.31 36.58
CA ILE A 178 -16.53 13.47 37.72
C ILE A 178 -16.25 11.96 37.50
N THR A 179 -16.20 11.50 36.24
CA THR A 179 -15.90 10.12 35.90
C THR A 179 -14.40 9.88 35.61
N ARG A 180 -13.53 10.86 35.91
CA ARG A 180 -12.09 10.74 35.62
C ARG A 180 -11.44 9.67 36.49
N LEU A 181 -10.74 8.75 35.83
CA LEU A 181 -9.91 7.76 36.50
C LEU A 181 -8.45 8.27 36.56
N SER A 182 -7.81 8.02 37.69
CA SER A 182 -6.41 8.32 37.94
C SER A 182 -5.56 7.05 37.76
N GLY A 183 -4.60 7.08 36.85
CA GLY A 183 -3.65 5.98 36.63
C GLY A 183 -2.66 5.87 37.77
N LEU A 184 -2.33 4.62 38.17
CA LEU A 184 -1.30 4.35 39.17
C LEU A 184 0.10 4.42 38.52
N ALA A 185 1.08 4.77 39.34
CA ALA A 185 2.50 4.72 39.00
C ALA A 185 3.28 4.26 40.23
N HIS A 186 4.32 3.48 40.02
CA HIS A 186 5.16 3.04 41.15
C HIS A 186 5.95 4.21 41.72
N ASP A 187 5.72 4.49 43.00
CA ASP A 187 6.44 5.48 43.81
C ASP A 187 6.64 4.93 45.21
N PRO A 188 7.86 4.44 45.57
CA PRO A 188 8.15 3.91 46.90
C PRO A 188 7.91 4.93 48.01
N GLU A 189 7.99 6.22 47.66
CA GLU A 189 7.83 7.34 48.61
C GLU A 189 6.43 7.97 48.51
N VAL A 190 5.41 7.21 48.08
CA VAL A 190 4.04 7.71 48.08
C VAL A 190 3.64 8.17 49.47
N PHE A 191 3.13 9.41 49.53
CA PHE A 191 2.66 10.01 50.77
C PHE A 191 1.16 9.77 50.97
N LEU A 192 0.75 9.44 52.20
CA LEU A 192 -0.66 9.30 52.60
C LEU A 192 -0.84 9.81 54.02
N ARG A 193 -1.78 10.75 54.20
CA ARG A 193 -2.21 11.28 55.50
C ARG A 193 -3.72 11.02 55.66
N PRO A 194 -4.18 9.93 56.31
CA PRO A 194 -5.59 9.56 56.41
C PRO A 194 -6.50 10.61 57.07
N GLN A 195 -5.92 11.47 57.88
CA GLN A 195 -6.61 12.56 58.62
C GLN A 195 -6.13 13.95 58.09
N SER A 196 -6.15 14.14 56.77
CA SER A 196 -5.87 15.46 56.19
C SER A 196 -6.99 16.45 56.53
N GLU A 197 -6.62 17.71 56.66
CA GLU A 197 -7.57 18.80 56.81
C GLU A 197 -8.33 19.03 55.50
N VAL A 198 -9.62 19.36 55.63
CA VAL A 198 -10.45 19.72 54.47
C VAL A 198 -10.04 21.12 53.97
N ILE A 199 -9.91 21.30 52.69
CA ILE A 199 -9.63 22.65 52.14
C ILE A 199 -10.91 23.49 52.31
N PRO A 200 -10.86 24.57 53.13
CA PRO A 200 -11.98 25.48 53.25
C PRO A 200 -11.95 26.47 52.08
N PHE A 201 -13.06 26.65 51.40
CA PHE A 201 -13.19 27.70 50.38
C PHE A 201 -14.57 28.33 50.37
N THR A 202 -14.64 29.62 50.11
CA THR A 202 -15.88 30.36 49.97
C THR A 202 -16.46 30.23 48.55
N ALA A 203 -17.77 30.41 48.43
CA ALA A 203 -18.43 30.40 47.11
C ALA A 203 -17.88 31.50 46.16
N GLU A 204 -17.38 32.61 46.73
CA GLU A 204 -16.79 33.71 45.98
C GLU A 204 -15.41 33.32 45.40
N GLU A 205 -14.55 32.67 46.18
CA GLU A 205 -13.25 32.16 45.74
C GLU A 205 -13.40 31.13 44.64
N ILE A 206 -14.36 30.22 44.78
CA ILE A 206 -14.69 29.21 43.76
C ILE A 206 -15.11 29.88 42.45
N SER A 207 -16.07 30.83 42.54
CA SER A 207 -16.58 31.55 41.34
C SER A 207 -15.48 32.34 40.64
N THR A 208 -14.61 32.98 41.43
CA THR A 208 -13.47 33.74 40.89
C THR A 208 -12.46 32.83 40.23
N ALA A 209 -12.08 31.71 40.86
CA ALA A 209 -11.13 30.74 40.29
C ALA A 209 -11.68 30.09 39.03
N ALA A 210 -12.95 29.65 39.01
CA ALA A 210 -13.63 29.06 37.87
C ALA A 210 -13.71 30.04 36.69
N THR A 211 -14.05 31.31 36.94
CA THR A 211 -14.14 32.35 35.92
C THR A 211 -12.77 32.69 35.33
N ALA A 212 -11.74 32.85 36.15
CA ALA A 212 -10.36 33.07 35.75
C ALA A 212 -9.85 31.91 34.89
N TYR A 213 -10.13 30.68 35.31
CA TYR A 213 -9.77 29.47 34.59
C TYR A 213 -10.41 29.38 33.19
N VAL A 214 -11.74 29.58 33.10
CA VAL A 214 -12.43 29.54 31.79
C VAL A 214 -11.87 30.56 30.83
N LYS A 215 -11.52 31.75 31.30
CA LYS A 215 -10.90 32.81 30.50
C LYS A 215 -9.48 32.41 30.04
N GLN A 216 -8.66 31.91 30.95
CA GLN A 216 -7.29 31.46 30.66
C GLN A 216 -7.30 30.26 29.73
N SER A 217 -8.14 29.26 29.96
CA SER A 217 -8.29 28.09 29.07
C SER A 217 -8.70 28.46 27.64
N LYS A 218 -9.51 29.50 27.45
CA LYS A 218 -9.84 30.03 26.11
C LYS A 218 -8.65 30.70 25.45
N GLU A 219 -7.89 31.50 26.18
CA GLU A 219 -6.67 32.16 25.69
C GLU A 219 -5.59 31.11 25.33
N ASP A 220 -5.36 30.11 26.21
CA ASP A 220 -4.39 29.04 25.98
C ASP A 220 -4.76 28.18 24.78
N LYS A 221 -6.04 27.82 24.60
CA LYS A 221 -6.52 27.13 23.39
C LYS A 221 -6.30 27.97 22.13
N GLN A 222 -6.52 29.28 22.19
CA GLN A 222 -6.22 30.15 21.05
C GLN A 222 -4.73 30.25 20.78
N MET A 223 -3.88 30.32 21.81
CA MET A 223 -2.41 30.29 21.64
C MET A 223 -1.94 29.00 21.00
N GLN A 224 -2.46 27.87 21.44
CA GLN A 224 -2.15 26.56 20.83
C GLN A 224 -2.61 26.49 19.37
N ARG A 225 -3.79 27.04 19.05
CA ARG A 225 -4.25 27.15 17.65
C ARG A 225 -3.34 28.04 16.80
N ILE A 226 -2.86 29.16 17.34
CA ILE A 226 -1.90 30.03 16.65
C ILE A 226 -0.58 29.30 16.44
N GLN A 227 -0.07 28.58 17.43
CA GLN A 227 1.16 27.78 17.32
C GLN A 227 1.01 26.72 16.23
N THR A 228 -0.08 25.94 16.25
CA THR A 228 -0.35 24.91 15.23
C THR A 228 -0.48 25.54 13.83
N TYR A 229 -1.18 26.67 13.70
CA TYR A 229 -1.33 27.40 12.44
C TYR A 229 0.02 27.91 11.92
N PHE A 230 0.86 28.42 12.81
CA PHE A 230 2.21 28.84 12.47
C PHE A 230 3.08 27.68 11.97
N ASP A 231 3.17 26.61 12.77
CA ASP A 231 4.06 25.47 12.47
C ASP A 231 3.62 24.72 11.20
N THR A 232 2.31 24.63 10.97
CA THR A 232 1.76 23.82 9.86
C THR A 232 1.63 24.60 8.56
N LEU A 233 1.32 25.88 8.61
CA LEU A 233 0.98 26.65 7.41
C LEU A 233 1.90 27.85 7.16
N ILE A 234 2.29 28.61 8.20
CA ILE A 234 3.08 29.83 8.00
C ILE A 234 4.57 29.51 7.83
N ALA A 235 5.15 28.76 8.76
CA ALA A 235 6.59 28.46 8.74
C ALA A 235 7.03 27.70 7.48
N PRO A 236 6.31 26.66 7.00
CA PRO A 236 6.63 25.99 5.74
C PRO A 236 6.56 26.91 4.52
N GLN A 237 5.56 27.81 4.46
CA GLN A 237 5.45 28.79 3.36
C GLN A 237 6.63 29.77 3.35
N LEU A 238 7.04 30.27 4.53
CA LEU A 238 8.19 31.17 4.64
C LEU A 238 9.50 30.46 4.27
N ALA A 239 9.67 29.21 4.69
CA ALA A 239 10.82 28.39 4.33
C ALA A 239 10.89 28.14 2.81
N LYS A 240 9.78 27.81 2.16
CA LYS A 240 9.68 27.63 0.70
C LYS A 240 10.00 28.94 -0.06
N ALA A 241 9.63 30.09 0.52
CA ALA A 241 9.96 31.41 -0.01
C ALA A 241 11.40 31.84 0.32
N LYS A 242 12.21 30.99 1.00
CA LYS A 242 13.57 31.28 1.47
C LYS A 242 13.65 32.49 2.42
N ILE A 243 12.59 32.71 3.21
CA ILE A 243 12.52 33.77 4.21
C ILE A 243 12.76 33.12 5.57
N GLU A 244 13.89 33.46 6.18
CA GLU A 244 14.34 32.84 7.44
C GLU A 244 14.34 33.87 8.57
N PHE A 245 14.08 33.41 9.80
CA PHE A 245 14.19 34.22 11.01
C PHE A 245 15.66 34.34 11.42
N ARG A 246 16.36 35.33 10.85
CA ARG A 246 17.79 35.58 11.09
C ARG A 246 18.10 37.06 11.19
N SER A 247 19.28 37.41 11.74
CA SER A 247 19.74 38.78 11.82
C SER A 247 19.64 39.52 10.48
N GLY A 248 19.03 40.70 10.46
CA GLY A 248 18.74 41.50 9.28
C GLY A 248 17.41 41.19 8.57
N SER A 249 16.73 40.08 8.90
CA SER A 249 15.42 39.70 8.31
C SER A 249 14.31 39.51 9.34
N HIS A 250 14.56 39.71 10.63
CA HIS A 250 13.57 39.52 11.69
C HIS A 250 12.27 40.30 11.44
N ASN A 251 12.42 41.60 11.04
CA ASN A 251 11.27 42.47 10.81
C ASN A 251 10.35 41.90 9.69
N ASP A 252 10.91 41.53 8.52
CA ASP A 252 10.14 40.98 7.40
C ASP A 252 9.47 39.68 7.78
N TYR A 253 10.19 38.80 8.51
CA TYR A 253 9.64 37.51 8.97
C TYR A 253 8.46 37.71 9.91
N VAL A 254 8.63 38.51 10.99
CA VAL A 254 7.58 38.73 11.99
C VAL A 254 6.40 39.49 11.40
N MET A 255 6.66 40.43 10.48
CA MET A 255 5.64 41.19 9.77
C MET A 255 4.74 40.24 8.93
N ARG A 256 5.32 39.34 8.18
CA ARG A 256 4.56 38.34 7.39
C ARG A 256 3.74 37.45 8.29
N VAL A 257 4.30 36.98 9.40
CA VAL A 257 3.55 36.20 10.41
C VAL A 257 2.39 37.04 10.95
N GLY A 258 2.64 38.29 11.33
CA GLY A 258 1.64 39.21 11.90
C GLY A 258 0.45 39.44 10.95
N TYR A 259 0.72 39.70 9.66
CA TYR A 259 -0.35 39.85 8.65
C TYR A 259 -1.17 38.56 8.48
N LYS A 260 -0.54 37.38 8.42
CA LYS A 260 -1.24 36.09 8.32
C LYS A 260 -2.16 35.84 9.52
N LEU A 261 -1.69 36.17 10.74
CA LEU A 261 -2.51 36.06 11.94
C LEU A 261 -3.68 37.05 11.95
N ALA A 262 -3.45 38.29 11.49
CA ALA A 262 -4.50 39.30 11.38
C ALA A 262 -5.54 38.97 10.31
N GLU A 263 -5.13 38.46 9.14
CA GLU A 263 -6.01 37.98 8.05
C GLU A 263 -6.95 36.87 8.56
N ARG A 264 -6.46 35.98 9.41
CA ARG A 264 -7.23 34.90 10.03
C ARG A 264 -8.07 35.35 11.23
N ARG A 265 -8.11 36.64 11.54
CA ARG A 265 -8.88 37.23 12.62
C ARG A 265 -8.61 36.60 14.00
N PHE A 266 -7.38 36.15 14.25
CA PHE A 266 -6.98 35.80 15.61
C PHE A 266 -7.09 37.00 16.53
N SER A 267 -7.39 36.76 17.83
CA SER A 267 -7.40 37.85 18.80
C SER A 267 -6.04 38.55 18.86
N LYS A 268 -6.02 39.87 18.62
CA LYS A 268 -4.80 40.67 18.68
C LYS A 268 -4.02 40.44 19.97
N LYS A 269 -4.74 40.43 21.12
CA LYS A 269 -4.15 40.20 22.45
C LYS A 269 -3.41 38.88 22.54
N VAL A 270 -4.06 37.79 22.03
CA VAL A 270 -3.52 36.44 22.07
C VAL A 270 -2.35 36.29 21.07
N ALA A 271 -2.50 36.83 19.86
CA ALA A 271 -1.47 36.80 18.84
C ALA A 271 -0.20 37.56 19.29
N LEU A 272 -0.38 38.71 19.92
CA LEU A 272 0.72 39.47 20.48
C LEU A 272 1.46 38.67 21.56
N ARG A 273 0.71 38.12 22.53
CA ARG A 273 1.30 37.31 23.61
C ARG A 273 2.08 36.13 23.06
N TRP A 274 1.50 35.42 22.07
CA TRP A 274 2.16 34.31 21.42
C TRP A 274 3.43 34.72 20.67
N ALA A 275 3.37 35.81 19.87
CA ALA A 275 4.51 36.30 19.11
C ALA A 275 5.66 36.77 20.02
N MET A 276 5.32 37.42 21.15
CA MET A 276 6.32 37.81 22.13
C MET A 276 7.01 36.62 22.79
N GLN A 277 6.28 35.55 23.07
CA GLN A 277 6.88 34.31 23.59
C GLN A 277 7.75 33.61 22.54
N LYS A 278 7.37 33.63 21.26
CA LYS A 278 8.07 32.95 20.17
C LYS A 278 9.29 33.72 19.66
N PHE A 279 9.19 35.02 19.48
CA PHE A 279 10.18 35.85 18.81
C PHE A 279 10.78 36.97 19.69
N GLY A 280 10.06 37.39 20.75
CA GLY A 280 10.39 38.58 21.52
C GLY A 280 11.75 38.54 22.22
N LYS A 281 12.29 37.32 22.51
CA LYS A 281 13.62 37.14 23.09
C LYS A 281 14.73 37.55 22.11
N ASP A 282 14.57 37.18 20.83
CA ASP A 282 15.59 37.39 19.79
C ASP A 282 15.32 38.63 18.96
N TYR A 283 14.09 39.17 19.02
CA TYR A 283 13.68 40.41 18.34
C TYR A 283 12.74 41.25 19.21
N PRO A 284 13.26 42.21 19.99
CA PRO A 284 12.49 43.03 20.93
C PRO A 284 11.36 43.85 20.29
N ASP A 285 11.50 44.25 19.01
CA ASP A 285 10.50 45.05 18.28
C ASP A 285 9.29 44.26 17.83
N THR A 286 9.21 42.97 18.18
CA THR A 286 8.09 42.04 17.83
C THR A 286 6.74 42.65 18.21
N GLU A 287 6.63 43.26 19.38
CA GLU A 287 5.38 43.90 19.83
C GLU A 287 4.90 45.00 18.89
N GLN A 288 5.79 45.89 18.50
CA GLN A 288 5.50 47.01 17.62
C GLN A 288 5.10 46.54 16.23
N VAL A 289 5.78 45.52 15.68
CA VAL A 289 5.52 44.96 14.37
C VAL A 289 4.14 44.28 14.35
N ILE A 290 3.83 43.44 15.33
CA ILE A 290 2.53 42.73 15.41
C ILE A 290 1.38 43.76 15.57
N ASN A 291 1.55 44.77 16.44
CA ASN A 291 0.57 45.81 16.60
C ASN A 291 0.30 46.59 15.31
N SER A 292 1.32 46.90 14.53
CA SER A 292 1.24 47.56 13.22
C SER A 292 0.49 46.65 12.20
N CYS A 293 0.81 45.37 12.14
CA CYS A 293 0.14 44.41 11.22
C CYS A 293 -1.37 44.35 11.47
N PHE A 294 -1.78 44.26 12.74
CA PHE A 294 -3.20 44.21 13.08
C PHE A 294 -3.92 45.55 12.88
N ALA A 295 -3.25 46.67 13.04
CA ALA A 295 -3.80 48.01 12.75
C ALA A 295 -4.03 48.19 11.24
N ASN A 296 -3.04 47.86 10.42
CA ASN A 296 -3.08 48.01 8.97
C ASN A 296 -4.07 47.05 8.31
N ALA A 297 -4.16 45.78 8.78
CA ALA A 297 -5.15 44.84 8.29
C ALA A 297 -6.61 45.31 8.54
N SER A 298 -6.86 46.02 9.64
CA SER A 298 -8.15 46.64 9.97
C SER A 298 -8.51 47.82 9.08
N SER A 299 -7.52 48.56 8.59
CA SER A 299 -7.74 49.72 7.70
C SER A 299 -8.06 49.32 6.26
N HIS A 300 -7.45 48.26 5.76
CA HIS A 300 -7.77 47.70 4.43
C HIS A 300 -9.16 47.04 4.35
N ALA A 301 -9.66 46.47 5.46
CA ALA A 301 -11.01 45.91 5.53
C ALA A 301 -12.13 46.95 5.44
N LYS A 302 -11.84 48.25 5.69
CA LYS A 302 -12.82 49.36 5.63
C LYS A 302 -12.96 49.99 4.24
N GLN A 303 -12.09 49.69 3.28
CA GLN A 303 -12.13 50.26 1.92
C GLN A 303 -12.80 49.40 0.85
N GLY A 304 -13.19 48.15 1.18
CA GLY A 304 -13.95 47.27 0.29
C GLY A 304 -15.42 47.20 0.75
N GLY A 305 -16.34 47.84 -0.02
CA GLY A 305 -17.72 48.12 0.32
C GLY A 305 -18.59 46.97 0.77
N GLY A 306 -19.51 47.32 1.64
CA GLY A 306 -20.87 46.86 1.91
C GLY A 306 -21.23 45.40 1.73
N GLY A 307 -21.44 44.69 2.85
CA GLY A 307 -22.11 43.40 2.86
C GLY A 307 -21.88 42.64 4.17
N ASP A 308 -22.93 42.65 4.96
CA ASP A 308 -23.34 41.73 6.02
C ASP A 308 -22.29 41.21 7.02
N SER A 309 -22.41 41.72 8.23
CA SER A 309 -21.67 41.37 9.43
C SER A 309 -22.13 40.02 10.01
N ARG A 310 -21.67 38.92 9.45
CA ARG A 310 -21.54 37.65 10.16
C ARG A 310 -20.10 37.20 10.01
N GLY A 311 -19.41 36.98 11.17
CA GLY A 311 -17.98 36.69 11.25
C GLY A 311 -17.56 35.44 10.47
N ASP A 312 -17.38 35.58 9.19
CA ASP A 312 -16.92 34.51 8.29
C ASP A 312 -15.38 34.54 8.25
N SER A 313 -14.74 33.63 8.98
CA SER A 313 -13.31 33.36 8.80
C SER A 313 -13.08 32.94 7.35
N LYS A 314 -12.15 33.61 6.63
CA LYS A 314 -11.76 33.23 5.26
C LYS A 314 -11.48 31.73 5.18
N THR A 315 -12.05 31.06 4.19
CA THR A 315 -11.76 29.66 3.87
C THR A 315 -10.28 29.52 3.48
N ALA A 316 -9.68 28.37 3.74
CA ALA A 316 -8.30 28.08 3.39
C ALA A 316 -8.03 28.29 1.89
N THR A 317 -6.90 28.89 1.57
CA THR A 317 -6.42 29.02 0.19
C THR A 317 -5.84 27.70 -0.30
N VAL A 318 -5.70 27.55 -1.62
CA VAL A 318 -5.09 26.36 -2.25
C VAL A 318 -3.66 26.13 -1.71
N GLU A 319 -2.88 27.22 -1.54
CA GLU A 319 -1.51 27.15 -1.02
C GLU A 319 -1.46 26.69 0.43
N GLU A 320 -2.44 27.05 1.23
CA GLU A 320 -2.54 26.56 2.62
C GLU A 320 -2.93 25.10 2.69
N ILE A 321 -3.80 24.63 1.77
CA ILE A 321 -4.12 23.20 1.65
C ILE A 321 -2.87 22.41 1.22
N LYS A 322 -2.13 22.88 0.21
CA LYS A 322 -0.87 22.25 -0.23
C LYS A 322 0.15 22.16 0.90
N SER A 323 0.37 23.28 1.63
CA SER A 323 1.30 23.30 2.77
C SER A 323 0.89 22.37 3.90
N PHE A 324 -0.43 22.24 4.15
CA PHE A 324 -0.95 21.29 5.12
C PHE A 324 -0.68 19.85 4.68
N LEU A 325 -0.96 19.52 3.41
CA LEU A 325 -0.73 18.19 2.87
C LEU A 325 0.75 17.81 2.89
N ASP A 326 1.65 18.72 2.48
CA ASP A 326 3.12 18.52 2.52
C ASP A 326 3.62 18.14 3.92
N GLY A 327 2.97 18.64 4.97
CA GLY A 327 3.36 18.37 6.37
C GLY A 327 2.68 17.15 7.01
N HIS A 328 1.65 16.57 6.39
CA HIS A 328 0.83 15.52 7.03
C HIS A 328 0.76 14.21 6.26
N VAL A 329 1.00 14.22 4.96
CA VAL A 329 0.87 13.04 4.11
C VAL A 329 1.82 13.12 2.92
N SER A 330 2.47 12.01 2.60
CA SER A 330 3.23 11.87 1.36
C SER A 330 2.30 11.32 0.30
N LEU A 331 2.10 12.07 -0.80
CA LEU A 331 1.21 11.73 -1.91
C LEU A 331 2.01 11.48 -3.18
N ARG A 332 1.52 10.56 -4.02
CA ARG A 332 2.01 10.35 -5.38
C ARG A 332 0.86 9.95 -6.31
N PHE A 333 0.90 10.36 -7.55
CA PHE A 333 -0.04 9.92 -8.58
C PHE A 333 0.54 8.75 -9.36
N ASN A 334 -0.06 7.58 -9.22
CA ASN A 334 0.34 6.38 -9.95
C ASN A 334 -0.27 6.42 -11.35
N GLU A 335 0.56 6.68 -12.38
CA GLU A 335 0.11 6.82 -13.76
C GLU A 335 -0.45 5.52 -14.36
N ILE A 336 -0.09 4.37 -13.80
CA ILE A 336 -0.56 3.05 -14.27
C ILE A 336 -2.00 2.80 -13.83
N THR A 337 -2.28 3.03 -12.53
CA THR A 337 -3.62 2.85 -11.98
C THR A 337 -4.50 4.07 -12.15
N SER A 338 -3.93 5.21 -12.56
CA SER A 338 -4.57 6.53 -12.61
C SER A 338 -5.20 6.92 -11.27
N ARG A 339 -4.48 6.66 -10.17
CA ARG A 339 -4.94 6.94 -8.80
C ARG A 339 -3.87 7.64 -7.99
N VAL A 340 -4.31 8.56 -7.16
CA VAL A 340 -3.45 9.11 -6.10
C VAL A 340 -3.27 8.06 -5.00
N GLU A 341 -2.04 7.88 -4.57
CA GLU A 341 -1.65 6.99 -3.47
C GLU A 341 -1.06 7.81 -2.34
N TYR A 342 -1.21 7.33 -1.10
CA TYR A 342 -0.59 7.93 0.08
C TYR A 342 0.24 6.93 0.86
N GLU A 343 1.30 7.43 1.48
CA GLU A 343 2.22 6.64 2.29
C GLU A 343 1.59 6.29 3.64
N ILE A 344 1.67 5.02 4.02
CA ILE A 344 1.32 4.54 5.35
C ILE A 344 2.57 4.08 6.08
N PRO A 345 2.63 4.21 7.44
CA PRO A 345 3.70 3.63 8.22
C PRO A 345 3.79 2.12 7.97
N ALA A 346 4.98 1.63 7.63
CA ALA A 346 5.20 0.21 7.48
C ALA A 346 5.32 -0.44 8.87
N ASP A 347 4.51 -1.45 9.16
CA ASP A 347 4.68 -2.30 10.33
C ASP A 347 5.97 -3.11 10.17
N ASN A 348 7.05 -2.69 10.85
CA ASN A 348 8.31 -3.43 11.09
C ASN A 348 9.04 -4.04 9.88
N THR A 349 8.76 -3.65 8.64
CA THR A 349 9.51 -4.08 7.45
C THR A 349 10.10 -2.87 6.72
N ASP A 350 11.33 -3.04 6.28
CA ASP A 350 12.16 -2.05 5.57
C ASP A 350 11.53 -1.63 4.23
N GLY A 351 10.49 -0.79 4.26
CA GLY A 351 9.88 -0.29 3.02
C GLY A 351 8.69 0.65 3.23
N ARG A 352 8.71 1.78 2.54
CA ARG A 352 7.56 2.68 2.43
C ARG A 352 6.43 1.98 1.69
N ARG A 353 5.24 1.91 2.28
CA ARG A 353 4.06 1.33 1.65
C ARG A 353 3.09 2.42 1.24
N PHE A 354 2.71 2.44 -0.03
CA PHE A 354 1.70 3.34 -0.59
C PHE A 354 0.42 2.58 -0.89
N ILE A 355 -0.71 3.18 -0.55
CA ILE A 355 -2.05 2.64 -0.86
C ILE A 355 -2.92 3.71 -1.50
N PRO A 356 -3.92 3.34 -2.33
CA PRO A 356 -4.80 4.31 -2.97
C PRO A 356 -5.53 5.20 -1.96
N VAL A 357 -5.58 6.49 -2.26
CA VAL A 357 -6.40 7.47 -1.53
C VAL A 357 -7.87 7.08 -1.65
N ASN A 358 -8.60 7.19 -0.55
CA ASN A 358 -10.03 6.96 -0.46
C ASN A 358 -10.69 8.06 0.38
N ASP A 359 -12.02 8.10 0.37
CA ASP A 359 -12.79 9.12 1.09
C ASP A 359 -12.46 9.20 2.58
N ARG A 360 -12.10 8.07 3.20
CA ARG A 360 -11.78 8.04 4.63
C ARG A 360 -10.53 8.85 4.95
N ILE A 361 -9.47 8.74 4.15
CA ILE A 361 -8.25 9.51 4.38
C ILE A 361 -8.48 10.99 4.07
N VAL A 362 -9.20 11.33 2.99
CA VAL A 362 -9.51 12.73 2.66
C VAL A 362 -10.35 13.37 3.76
N ASN A 363 -11.36 12.68 4.27
CA ASN A 363 -12.17 13.14 5.40
C ASN A 363 -11.34 13.31 6.68
N SER A 364 -10.37 12.44 6.93
CA SER A 364 -9.45 12.55 8.07
C SER A 364 -8.55 13.79 7.96
N LEU A 365 -7.97 14.02 6.80
CA LEU A 365 -7.14 15.21 6.51
C LEU A 365 -7.97 16.50 6.60
N TRP A 366 -9.17 16.50 6.02
CA TRP A 366 -10.11 17.61 6.14
C TRP A 366 -10.47 17.89 7.60
N SER A 367 -10.77 16.86 8.39
CA SER A 367 -11.10 17.00 9.81
C SER A 367 -9.95 17.61 10.61
N GLN A 368 -8.72 17.15 10.36
CA GLN A 368 -7.51 17.69 11.01
C GLN A 368 -7.30 19.16 10.62
N MET A 369 -7.33 19.49 9.33
CA MET A 369 -7.17 20.86 8.86
C MET A 369 -8.29 21.77 9.38
N SER A 370 -9.51 21.27 9.52
CA SER A 370 -10.67 22.01 10.04
C SER A 370 -10.50 22.46 11.50
N THR A 371 -9.62 21.81 12.28
CA THR A 371 -9.28 22.26 13.64
C THR A 371 -8.41 23.50 13.65
N ILE A 372 -7.68 23.75 12.55
CA ILE A 372 -6.72 24.83 12.39
C ILE A 372 -7.37 26.03 11.70
N THR A 373 -8.04 25.78 10.57
CA THR A 373 -8.70 26.79 9.75
C THR A 373 -9.93 26.23 9.06
N ARG A 374 -10.87 27.11 8.67
CA ARG A 374 -12.02 26.68 7.86
C ARG A 374 -11.56 26.20 6.49
N VAL A 375 -11.90 25.00 6.09
CA VAL A 375 -11.54 24.41 4.80
C VAL A 375 -12.76 23.75 4.17
N ASN A 376 -12.91 23.91 2.86
CA ASN A 376 -13.92 23.21 2.08
C ASN A 376 -13.35 21.84 1.66
N ILE A 377 -14.06 20.77 1.92
CA ILE A 377 -13.64 19.42 1.57
C ILE A 377 -13.46 19.26 0.05
N GLN A 378 -14.27 19.91 -0.76
CA GLN A 378 -14.17 19.85 -2.22
C GLN A 378 -12.87 20.47 -2.74
N ASP A 379 -12.36 21.51 -2.08
CA ASP A 379 -11.09 22.13 -2.46
C ASP A 379 -9.91 21.21 -2.08
N MET A 380 -10.04 20.45 -0.99
CA MET A 380 -9.05 19.41 -0.65
C MET A 380 -9.00 18.29 -1.67
N TYR A 381 -10.18 17.79 -2.14
CA TYR A 381 -10.24 16.82 -3.24
C TYR A 381 -9.59 17.36 -4.51
N ARG A 382 -9.93 18.60 -4.92
CA ARG A 382 -9.35 19.24 -6.12
C ARG A 382 -7.83 19.37 -6.05
N VAL A 383 -7.28 19.67 -4.88
CA VAL A 383 -5.82 19.76 -4.71
C VAL A 383 -5.18 18.38 -4.79
N ILE A 384 -5.75 17.37 -4.12
CA ILE A 384 -5.24 15.99 -4.14
C ILE A 384 -5.31 15.40 -5.56
N GLU A 385 -6.33 15.72 -6.37
CA GLU A 385 -6.50 15.24 -7.73
C GLU A 385 -5.86 16.15 -8.80
N SER A 386 -5.04 17.12 -8.39
CA SER A 386 -4.37 18.04 -9.31
C SER A 386 -2.91 17.65 -9.59
N ASP A 387 -2.28 18.39 -10.49
CA ASP A 387 -0.84 18.33 -10.80
C ASP A 387 0.11 18.69 -9.64
N TYR A 388 -0.45 19.11 -8.52
CA TYR A 388 0.30 19.28 -7.27
C TYR A 388 0.93 17.95 -6.80
N VAL A 389 0.25 16.82 -7.02
CA VAL A 389 0.72 15.50 -6.62
C VAL A 389 1.72 14.97 -7.66
N PRO A 390 2.96 14.62 -7.28
CA PRO A 390 3.98 14.17 -8.21
C PRO A 390 3.60 12.85 -8.87
N VAL A 391 3.87 12.77 -10.18
CA VAL A 391 3.63 11.56 -10.99
C VAL A 391 4.65 10.49 -10.65
N PHE A 392 4.19 9.27 -10.55
CA PHE A 392 4.95 8.08 -10.20
C PHE A 392 4.67 6.93 -11.18
N ASN A 393 5.73 6.36 -11.76
CA ASN A 393 5.64 5.15 -12.56
C ASN A 393 6.36 3.99 -11.85
N PRO A 394 5.62 2.99 -11.34
CA PRO A 394 6.20 1.89 -10.55
C PRO A 394 7.22 1.05 -11.32
N PHE A 395 7.02 0.88 -12.62
CA PHE A 395 7.91 0.07 -13.45
C PHE A 395 9.21 0.80 -13.77
N LYS A 396 9.12 2.08 -14.16
CA LYS A 396 10.29 2.93 -14.43
C LYS A 396 11.12 3.09 -13.16
N GLU A 397 10.48 3.31 -12.01
CA GLU A 397 11.21 3.45 -10.75
C GLU A 397 11.89 2.15 -10.32
N TYR A 398 11.17 1.01 -10.41
CA TYR A 398 11.76 -0.29 -10.13
C TYR A 398 12.96 -0.58 -11.03
N LEU A 399 12.83 -0.40 -12.35
CA LEU A 399 13.91 -0.67 -13.29
C LEU A 399 15.10 0.29 -13.13
N ASN A 400 14.87 1.54 -12.72
CA ASN A 400 15.92 2.50 -12.43
C ASN A 400 16.67 2.20 -11.11
N SER A 401 16.02 1.52 -10.16
CA SER A 401 16.65 1.11 -8.91
C SER A 401 17.55 -0.12 -9.06
N LEU A 402 17.46 -0.83 -10.18
CA LEU A 402 18.25 -2.05 -10.43
C LEU A 402 19.73 -1.74 -10.71
N PRO A 403 20.64 -2.65 -10.30
CA PRO A 403 22.05 -2.54 -10.66
C PRO A 403 22.23 -2.58 -12.19
N GLN A 404 23.01 -1.65 -12.73
CA GLN A 404 23.30 -1.63 -14.16
C GLN A 404 24.29 -2.74 -14.51
N ILE A 405 23.86 -3.69 -15.35
CA ILE A 405 24.72 -4.71 -15.94
C ILE A 405 25.33 -4.14 -17.21
N THR A 406 26.64 -3.93 -17.22
CA THR A 406 27.39 -3.64 -18.45
C THR A 406 27.75 -4.98 -19.08
N GLN A 407 27.14 -5.33 -20.20
CA GLN A 407 27.59 -6.47 -21.00
C GLN A 407 28.97 -6.10 -21.63
N THR A 408 30.03 -6.75 -21.19
CA THR A 408 31.25 -6.83 -21.95
C THR A 408 30.94 -7.71 -23.16
N SER A 409 30.94 -7.12 -24.35
CA SER A 409 30.77 -7.80 -25.63
C SER A 409 31.91 -8.82 -25.82
N THR A 410 31.59 -10.09 -25.62
CA THR A 410 32.40 -11.20 -26.18
C THR A 410 31.64 -11.77 -27.34
N ASP A 411 31.66 -11.03 -28.45
CA ASP A 411 31.46 -11.56 -29.80
C ASP A 411 32.09 -10.58 -30.78
N ASN A 412 33.41 -10.71 -30.91
CA ASN A 412 34.12 -10.24 -32.11
C ASN A 412 33.86 -11.25 -33.24
N VAL A 413 32.77 -11.06 -33.97
CA VAL A 413 32.66 -11.59 -35.34
C VAL A 413 32.62 -10.39 -36.26
N SER A 414 33.73 -10.24 -36.99
CA SER A 414 33.88 -9.30 -38.10
C SER A 414 32.83 -9.62 -39.17
N ASP A 415 31.85 -8.74 -39.34
CA ASP A 415 30.92 -8.77 -40.46
C ASP A 415 31.56 -8.06 -41.68
N GLU A 416 31.95 -8.83 -42.67
CA GLU A 416 31.94 -8.38 -44.07
C GLU A 416 30.58 -8.70 -44.69
N PRO A 417 29.99 -7.81 -45.50
CA PRO A 417 28.67 -8.00 -46.06
C PRO A 417 28.67 -8.90 -47.29
N GLY A 418 28.03 -10.05 -47.19
CA GLY A 418 27.64 -10.82 -48.36
C GLY A 418 27.91 -12.31 -48.28
N SER A 419 26.96 -13.09 -47.79
CA SER A 419 26.60 -14.42 -48.31
C SER A 419 25.74 -15.19 -47.29
N CYS A 420 24.49 -15.39 -47.63
CA CYS A 420 23.59 -16.32 -46.91
C CYS A 420 24.08 -17.75 -47.12
N LYS A 421 24.47 -18.44 -46.05
CA LYS A 421 24.55 -19.90 -46.00
C LYS A 421 23.87 -20.44 -44.76
N PRO A 422 23.14 -21.58 -44.84
CA PRO A 422 22.36 -22.12 -43.71
C PRO A 422 23.33 -22.66 -42.63
N ILE A 423 23.00 -22.36 -41.38
CA ILE A 423 23.77 -22.79 -40.20
C ILE A 423 23.48 -24.26 -39.95
N VAL A 424 24.42 -25.14 -40.26
CA VAL A 424 24.52 -26.52 -39.81
C VAL A 424 25.21 -26.49 -38.44
N LEU A 425 24.52 -26.99 -37.42
CA LEU A 425 25.04 -27.16 -36.07
C LEU A 425 26.24 -28.13 -36.07
N GLN A 426 27.42 -27.60 -35.82
CA GLN A 426 28.59 -28.43 -35.44
C GLN A 426 28.75 -28.40 -33.91
N GLN A 427 28.68 -29.57 -33.32
CA GLN A 427 29.11 -29.88 -31.96
C GLN A 427 30.63 -29.70 -31.87
N GLN A 428 31.09 -28.95 -30.84
CA GLN A 428 32.41 -29.24 -30.25
C GLN A 428 32.42 -28.99 -28.75
N ASN A 429 32.79 -30.04 -28.06
CA ASN A 429 33.13 -30.25 -26.68
C ASN A 429 34.00 -29.16 -26.04
N LEU A 430 33.68 -28.81 -24.77
CA LEU A 430 34.71 -28.46 -23.80
C LEU A 430 34.31 -29.00 -22.41
N CYS A 431 34.88 -30.16 -22.11
CA CYS A 431 35.15 -30.64 -20.77
C CYS A 431 36.64 -30.37 -20.44
N GLN A 432 36.91 -30.23 -19.15
CA GLN A 432 38.22 -30.16 -18.45
C GLN A 432 38.72 -28.72 -18.23
N SER A 433 39.11 -28.31 -17.05
CA SER A 433 39.81 -29.00 -15.96
C SER A 433 39.77 -28.22 -14.64
N VAL A 434 39.84 -28.98 -13.58
CA VAL A 434 39.96 -28.61 -12.16
C VAL A 434 41.44 -28.32 -11.81
N GLN A 435 41.62 -27.54 -10.71
CA GLN A 435 42.75 -27.44 -9.75
C GLN A 435 43.33 -26.03 -9.66
N SER A 436 43.47 -25.39 -8.56
CA SER A 436 43.63 -25.59 -7.11
C SER A 436 44.62 -24.55 -6.57
N VAL A 437 44.47 -24.17 -5.24
CA VAL A 437 45.49 -23.60 -4.33
C VAL A 437 45.70 -22.07 -4.45
N GLY A 438 45.55 -21.21 -3.49
CA GLY A 438 45.68 -21.25 -2.04
C GLY A 438 46.24 -19.92 -1.52
N GLU A 439 45.85 -19.56 -0.34
CA GLU A 439 46.49 -18.73 0.72
C GLU A 439 46.33 -17.19 0.75
N LYS A 440 45.57 -16.79 1.80
CA LYS A 440 45.79 -15.80 2.89
C LYS A 440 46.40 -14.41 2.59
N ASN A 441 45.68 -13.33 2.93
CA ASN A 441 45.95 -12.47 4.12
C ASN A 441 44.96 -11.28 4.21
N HIS A 442 44.46 -11.00 5.42
CA HIS A 442 43.72 -9.83 5.90
C HIS A 442 44.65 -8.68 6.29
N PRO A 443 44.14 -7.49 6.74
CA PRO A 443 43.03 -6.62 6.29
C PRO A 443 43.45 -5.14 6.14
N SER A 444 42.61 -4.33 5.49
CA SER A 444 42.47 -2.90 5.82
C SER A 444 41.15 -2.33 5.33
N VAL A 445 40.49 -1.57 6.21
CA VAL A 445 39.20 -0.90 6.06
C VAL A 445 39.31 0.25 5.07
N GLY A 446 38.50 0.22 4.05
CA GLY A 446 38.30 1.36 3.14
C GLY A 446 36.90 1.25 2.52
N VAL A 447 36.07 2.25 2.82
CA VAL A 447 34.78 2.44 2.18
C VAL A 447 35.01 2.64 0.69
N GLN A 448 34.64 1.68 -0.14
CA GLN A 448 34.63 1.80 -1.59
C GLN A 448 33.27 1.43 -2.12
N ASP A 449 32.76 2.33 -2.98
CA ASP A 449 31.61 2.13 -3.84
C ASP A 449 31.63 0.74 -4.48
N LYS A 450 30.67 -0.12 -4.15
CA LYS A 450 30.51 -1.43 -4.75
C LYS A 450 29.94 -1.30 -6.17
N LYS A 451 30.80 -1.07 -7.14
CA LYS A 451 30.56 -1.53 -8.51
C LYS A 451 30.86 -3.03 -8.56
N GLN A 452 29.87 -3.86 -8.33
CA GLN A 452 30.00 -5.30 -8.60
C GLN A 452 29.86 -5.52 -10.11
N SER A 453 30.92 -6.01 -10.73
CA SER A 453 30.90 -6.58 -12.09
C SER A 453 30.11 -7.90 -12.07
N VAL A 454 28.85 -7.86 -12.52
CA VAL A 454 28.02 -9.04 -12.76
C VAL A 454 28.31 -9.50 -14.19
N GLY A 455 29.31 -10.39 -14.38
CA GLY A 455 29.85 -10.77 -15.69
C GLY A 455 29.68 -12.23 -16.13
N GLU A 456 29.05 -13.13 -15.34
CA GLU A 456 29.01 -14.55 -15.70
C GLU A 456 27.67 -15.28 -15.51
N ASN A 457 26.63 -14.70 -14.87
CA ASN A 457 25.40 -15.41 -14.60
C ASN A 457 24.29 -15.06 -15.60
N ASP A 458 23.77 -16.07 -16.32
CA ASP A 458 22.58 -15.96 -17.16
C ASP A 458 21.32 -16.20 -16.29
N TYR A 459 20.87 -15.17 -15.59
CA TYR A 459 19.71 -15.22 -14.66
C TYR A 459 18.40 -15.62 -15.35
N ILE A 460 18.23 -15.25 -16.63
CA ILE A 460 17.05 -15.67 -17.42
C ILE A 460 17.13 -17.17 -17.71
N ARG A 461 18.32 -17.70 -17.94
CA ARG A 461 18.52 -19.14 -18.11
C ARG A 461 18.28 -19.89 -16.80
N GLU A 462 18.74 -19.38 -15.68
CA GLU A 462 18.44 -19.93 -14.36
C GLU A 462 16.94 -19.97 -14.10
N LEU A 463 16.22 -18.86 -14.41
CA LEU A 463 14.78 -18.83 -14.34
C LEU A 463 14.14 -19.88 -15.25
N ALA A 464 14.59 -20.02 -16.50
CA ALA A 464 14.08 -21.03 -17.43
C ALA A 464 14.28 -22.46 -16.93
N GLN A 465 15.37 -22.73 -16.22
CA GLN A 465 15.66 -24.05 -15.64
C GLN A 465 14.73 -24.45 -14.50
N THR A 466 14.02 -23.49 -13.89
CA THR A 466 13.00 -23.80 -12.87
C THR A 466 11.76 -24.50 -13.45
N VAL A 467 11.60 -24.49 -14.78
CA VAL A 467 10.54 -25.19 -15.51
C VAL A 467 11.17 -26.22 -16.43
N ARG A 468 10.92 -27.49 -16.18
CA ARG A 468 11.29 -28.58 -17.07
C ARG A 468 10.13 -28.82 -18.04
N VAL A 469 10.41 -28.76 -19.34
CA VAL A 469 9.42 -29.02 -20.39
C VAL A 469 9.61 -30.40 -20.99
N LYS A 470 8.52 -31.05 -21.42
CA LYS A 470 8.55 -32.31 -22.14
C LYS A 470 9.10 -32.09 -23.56
N GLY A 471 9.74 -33.13 -24.15
CA GLY A 471 10.30 -33.06 -25.50
C GLY A 471 11.84 -33.03 -25.55
N GLY A 472 12.51 -33.13 -24.39
CA GLY A 472 13.95 -33.23 -24.27
C GLY A 472 14.72 -31.91 -24.38
N GLU A 473 16.02 -31.99 -24.66
CA GLU A 473 16.92 -30.83 -24.62
C GLU A 473 16.61 -29.76 -25.69
N GLN A 474 16.14 -30.15 -26.83
CA GLN A 474 15.79 -29.20 -27.90
C GLN A 474 14.60 -28.36 -27.52
N GLU A 475 13.58 -28.99 -26.93
CA GLU A 475 12.40 -28.27 -26.42
C GLU A 475 12.75 -27.36 -25.23
N GLN A 476 13.65 -27.81 -24.35
CA GLN A 476 14.14 -27.00 -23.24
C GLN A 476 14.96 -25.77 -23.73
N MET A 477 15.73 -25.90 -24.81
CA MET A 477 16.39 -24.75 -25.39
C MET A 477 15.41 -23.78 -26.05
N LEU A 478 14.36 -24.28 -26.70
CA LEU A 478 13.31 -23.48 -27.30
C LEU A 478 12.50 -22.74 -26.21
N TRP A 479 12.20 -23.41 -25.12
CA TRP A 479 11.58 -22.81 -23.91
C TRP A 479 12.41 -21.63 -23.41
N HIS A 480 13.71 -21.82 -23.21
CA HIS A 480 14.61 -20.75 -22.76
C HIS A 480 14.61 -19.56 -23.74
N LEU A 481 14.70 -19.79 -25.03
CA LEU A 481 14.70 -18.74 -26.05
C LEU A 481 13.37 -17.95 -26.05
N TYR A 482 12.23 -18.66 -26.00
CA TYR A 482 10.92 -18.02 -26.06
C TYR A 482 10.60 -17.30 -24.75
N LEU A 483 10.96 -17.86 -23.60
CA LEU A 483 10.88 -17.17 -22.31
C LEU A 483 11.71 -15.89 -22.32
N LYS A 484 12.95 -15.93 -22.81
CA LYS A 484 13.85 -14.77 -22.92
C LYS A 484 13.23 -13.68 -23.78
N LYS A 485 12.73 -14.02 -24.99
CA LYS A 485 12.06 -13.06 -25.89
C LYS A 485 10.80 -12.47 -25.23
N TRP A 486 9.98 -13.30 -24.62
CA TRP A 486 8.75 -12.88 -23.97
C TRP A 486 9.02 -11.96 -22.76
N LEU A 487 10.02 -12.29 -21.94
CA LEU A 487 10.40 -11.51 -20.76
C LEU A 487 10.99 -10.15 -21.14
N VAL A 488 11.87 -10.11 -22.16
CA VAL A 488 12.41 -8.84 -22.67
C VAL A 488 11.30 -8.00 -23.30
N GLY A 489 10.35 -8.61 -24.02
CA GLY A 489 9.16 -7.94 -24.54
C GLY A 489 8.27 -7.35 -23.43
N MET A 490 8.14 -8.05 -22.31
CA MET A 490 7.43 -7.55 -21.12
C MET A 490 8.11 -6.32 -20.52
N VAL A 491 9.42 -6.36 -20.31
CA VAL A 491 10.19 -5.20 -19.81
C VAL A 491 10.14 -4.03 -20.80
N ALA A 492 10.24 -4.30 -22.10
CA ALA A 492 10.13 -3.30 -23.15
C ALA A 492 8.76 -2.59 -23.12
N SER A 493 7.66 -3.34 -22.92
CA SER A 493 6.31 -2.77 -22.83
C SER A 493 6.12 -1.86 -21.62
N TRP A 494 6.90 -2.01 -20.55
CA TRP A 494 6.82 -1.14 -19.38
C TRP A 494 7.45 0.23 -19.54
N ILE A 495 8.49 0.33 -20.40
CA ILE A 495 9.29 1.55 -20.55
C ILE A 495 9.12 2.27 -21.88
N SER A 496 8.76 1.59 -22.95
CA SER A 496 8.56 2.19 -24.27
C SER A 496 7.08 2.34 -24.59
N ASP A 497 6.67 3.52 -25.06
CA ASP A 497 5.27 3.83 -25.34
C ASP A 497 4.74 3.12 -26.61
N ASP A 498 5.63 2.70 -27.50
CA ASP A 498 5.29 2.08 -28.79
C ASP A 498 5.36 0.55 -28.76
N VAL A 499 5.68 -0.06 -27.62
CA VAL A 499 5.89 -1.52 -27.53
C VAL A 499 4.76 -2.19 -26.78
N VAL A 500 4.20 -3.22 -27.41
CA VAL A 500 3.25 -4.16 -26.81
C VAL A 500 3.80 -5.58 -26.95
N ASN A 501 3.73 -6.38 -25.89
CA ASN A 501 4.13 -7.78 -25.93
C ASN A 501 3.03 -8.62 -26.59
N ASN A 502 3.18 -8.91 -27.87
CA ASN A 502 2.14 -9.49 -28.74
C ASN A 502 1.97 -11.02 -28.60
N VAL A 503 2.67 -11.66 -27.68
CA VAL A 503 2.68 -13.12 -27.52
C VAL A 503 2.25 -13.55 -26.13
N ILE A 504 1.66 -14.72 -26.04
CA ILE A 504 1.11 -15.31 -24.82
C ILE A 504 1.97 -16.52 -24.46
N LEU A 505 2.62 -16.51 -23.31
CA LEU A 505 3.40 -17.64 -22.82
C LEU A 505 2.45 -18.62 -22.12
N VAL A 506 2.41 -19.90 -22.53
CA VAL A 506 1.45 -20.87 -22.01
C VAL A 506 2.17 -22.09 -21.45
N LEU A 507 1.80 -22.45 -20.21
CA LEU A 507 2.26 -23.67 -19.55
C LEU A 507 1.08 -24.67 -19.46
N ILE A 508 1.29 -25.86 -20.04
CA ILE A 508 0.30 -26.91 -20.10
C ILE A 508 0.83 -28.11 -19.31
N GLY A 509 -0.01 -28.81 -18.60
CA GLY A 509 0.38 -29.98 -17.82
C GLY A 509 -0.60 -30.30 -16.71
N GLU A 510 -0.29 -31.30 -15.91
CA GLU A 510 -1.14 -31.80 -14.86
C GLU A 510 -1.57 -30.72 -13.85
N GLN A 511 -2.75 -30.92 -13.26
CA GLN A 511 -3.25 -30.07 -12.19
C GLN A 511 -2.32 -30.16 -10.97
N GLY A 512 -2.03 -29.03 -10.32
CA GLY A 512 -1.13 -29.00 -9.16
C GLY A 512 0.37 -28.81 -9.49
N ALA A 513 0.76 -28.78 -10.75
CA ALA A 513 2.16 -28.60 -11.20
C ALA A 513 2.69 -27.15 -11.04
N TYR A 514 2.17 -26.35 -10.14
CA TYR A 514 2.61 -24.97 -9.83
C TYR A 514 2.58 -23.95 -10.97
N LYS A 515 1.93 -24.23 -12.12
CA LYS A 515 1.92 -23.36 -13.31
C LYS A 515 1.51 -21.93 -13.01
N THR A 516 0.31 -21.72 -12.46
CA THR A 516 -0.20 -20.39 -12.06
C THR A 516 0.64 -19.76 -10.96
N THR A 517 1.12 -20.56 -10.00
CA THR A 517 1.98 -20.11 -8.92
C THR A 517 3.29 -19.55 -9.49
N TRP A 518 3.91 -20.25 -10.45
CA TRP A 518 5.14 -19.81 -11.11
C TRP A 518 4.97 -18.45 -11.80
N PHE A 519 3.89 -18.27 -12.58
CA PHE A 519 3.58 -16.98 -13.19
C PHE A 519 3.33 -15.88 -12.16
N ASN A 520 2.63 -16.21 -11.08
CA ASN A 520 2.35 -15.26 -10.02
C ASN A 520 3.64 -14.76 -9.35
N TYR A 521 4.67 -15.60 -9.23
CA TYR A 521 5.95 -15.22 -8.65
C TYR A 521 6.90 -14.54 -9.63
N LEU A 522 6.58 -14.43 -10.94
CA LEU A 522 7.44 -13.73 -11.88
C LEU A 522 7.60 -12.24 -11.53
N LEU A 523 6.54 -11.57 -11.07
CA LEU A 523 6.66 -10.18 -10.69
C LEU A 523 7.36 -10.03 -9.33
N PRO A 524 8.35 -9.12 -9.22
CA PRO A 524 9.06 -8.87 -7.98
C PRO A 524 8.12 -8.28 -6.92
N PRO A 525 8.43 -8.40 -5.61
CA PRO A 525 7.57 -7.95 -4.53
C PRO A 525 7.01 -6.53 -4.67
N PRO A 526 7.78 -5.50 -5.09
CA PRO A 526 7.25 -4.14 -5.29
C PRO A 526 6.20 -4.03 -6.42
N LEU A 527 6.25 -4.93 -7.41
CA LEU A 527 5.33 -4.96 -8.56
C LEU A 527 4.26 -6.04 -8.46
N LYS A 528 4.21 -6.79 -7.37
CA LYS A 528 3.29 -7.91 -7.17
C LYS A 528 1.82 -7.56 -7.34
N GLN A 529 1.43 -6.36 -6.93
CA GLN A 529 0.06 -5.86 -7.07
C GLN A 529 -0.39 -5.69 -8.53
N TYR A 530 0.52 -5.68 -9.49
CA TYR A 530 0.24 -5.57 -10.93
C TYR A 530 0.13 -6.94 -11.63
N PHE A 531 0.00 -8.02 -10.87
CA PHE A 531 -0.37 -9.34 -11.36
C PHE A 531 -1.89 -9.52 -11.29
N TYR A 532 -2.50 -9.96 -12.38
CA TYR A 532 -3.94 -10.22 -12.45
C TYR A 532 -4.19 -11.64 -12.95
N THR A 533 -5.04 -12.39 -12.24
CA THR A 533 -5.51 -13.71 -12.67
C THR A 533 -6.93 -13.59 -13.22
N LYS A 534 -7.10 -13.92 -14.49
CA LYS A 534 -8.40 -13.99 -15.12
C LYS A 534 -8.92 -15.42 -15.03
N THR A 535 -9.86 -15.66 -14.10
CA THR A 535 -10.46 -16.97 -13.81
C THR A 535 -11.71 -17.27 -14.65
N ASN A 536 -12.37 -16.21 -15.18
CA ASN A 536 -13.55 -16.37 -16.04
C ASN A 536 -13.16 -16.18 -17.50
N ALA A 537 -13.05 -17.26 -18.23
CA ALA A 537 -12.80 -17.28 -19.65
C ALA A 537 -13.96 -16.67 -20.49
N ASN A 538 -15.12 -16.48 -19.90
CA ASN A 538 -16.33 -16.03 -20.57
C ASN A 538 -16.25 -14.53 -20.89
N ARG A 539 -15.92 -14.18 -22.13
CA ARG A 539 -16.04 -12.86 -22.76
C ARG A 539 -15.17 -11.78 -22.14
N MET A 540 -14.31 -11.19 -22.96
CA MET A 540 -13.60 -9.94 -22.60
C MET A 540 -14.65 -8.82 -22.46
N SER A 541 -14.88 -8.36 -21.24
CA SER A 541 -15.72 -7.20 -20.92
C SER A 541 -14.94 -5.89 -21.12
N LYS A 542 -15.64 -4.75 -21.05
CA LYS A 542 -14.96 -3.44 -21.05
C LYS A 542 -14.00 -3.28 -19.86
N ASP A 543 -14.37 -3.82 -18.71
CA ASP A 543 -13.52 -3.78 -17.52
C ASP A 543 -12.26 -4.62 -17.72
N ASP A 544 -12.34 -5.76 -18.42
CA ASP A 544 -11.17 -6.54 -18.78
C ASP A 544 -10.23 -5.78 -19.73
N ILE A 545 -10.74 -4.95 -20.62
CA ILE A 545 -9.91 -4.11 -21.50
C ILE A 545 -9.16 -3.05 -20.67
N LEU A 546 -9.79 -2.44 -19.68
CA LEU A 546 -9.14 -1.49 -18.79
C LEU A 546 -8.01 -2.14 -17.97
N THR A 547 -8.11 -3.45 -17.65
CA THR A 547 -7.05 -4.17 -16.95
C THR A 547 -5.73 -4.20 -17.75
N LEU A 548 -5.79 -4.10 -19.09
CA LEU A 548 -4.60 -4.13 -19.95
C LEU A 548 -3.67 -2.92 -19.74
N ALA A 549 -4.24 -1.79 -19.26
CA ALA A 549 -3.47 -0.60 -18.92
C ALA A 549 -3.03 -0.56 -17.44
N GLN A 550 -3.61 -1.42 -16.59
CA GLN A 550 -3.43 -1.36 -15.14
C GLN A 550 -2.56 -2.47 -14.57
N TYR A 551 -2.41 -3.58 -15.30
CA TYR A 551 -1.64 -4.74 -14.84
C TYR A 551 -0.44 -5.03 -15.76
N ALA A 552 0.65 -5.43 -15.18
CA ALA A 552 1.88 -5.79 -15.88
C ALA A 552 1.82 -7.18 -16.51
N LEU A 553 1.15 -8.09 -15.81
CA LEU A 553 1.04 -9.50 -16.18
C LEU A 553 -0.38 -10.01 -15.93
N VAL A 554 -1.03 -10.45 -17.01
CA VAL A 554 -2.38 -11.04 -17.01
C VAL A 554 -2.26 -12.54 -17.25
N CYS A 555 -2.60 -13.34 -16.25
CA CYS A 555 -2.61 -14.79 -16.34
C CYS A 555 -4.03 -15.29 -16.64
N CYS A 556 -4.20 -15.95 -17.79
CA CYS A 556 -5.45 -16.59 -18.18
C CYS A 556 -5.40 -18.06 -17.75
N GLU A 557 -6.23 -18.45 -16.79
CA GLU A 557 -6.31 -19.83 -16.35
C GLU A 557 -7.24 -20.66 -17.25
N GLU A 558 -6.99 -21.96 -17.34
CA GLU A 558 -7.83 -22.92 -18.05
C GLU A 558 -8.10 -22.56 -19.51
N LEU A 559 -7.04 -22.15 -20.24
CA LEU A 559 -7.14 -21.79 -21.67
C LEU A 559 -7.76 -22.88 -22.52
N ASP A 560 -7.58 -24.14 -22.14
CA ASP A 560 -8.11 -25.35 -22.80
C ASP A 560 -9.63 -25.48 -22.69
N THR A 561 -10.27 -24.78 -21.75
CA THR A 561 -11.73 -24.74 -21.60
C THR A 561 -12.37 -23.61 -22.42
N MET A 562 -11.57 -22.67 -22.94
CA MET A 562 -12.04 -21.51 -23.69
C MET A 562 -12.59 -21.89 -25.06
N ARG A 563 -13.73 -21.29 -25.43
CA ARG A 563 -14.29 -21.45 -26.79
C ARG A 563 -13.42 -20.77 -27.83
N PRO A 564 -13.43 -21.20 -29.10
CA PRO A 564 -12.68 -20.56 -30.18
C PRO A 564 -12.92 -19.05 -30.34
N ALA A 565 -14.15 -18.58 -30.07
CA ALA A 565 -14.50 -17.17 -30.11
C ALA A 565 -13.81 -16.36 -29.02
N GLU A 566 -13.66 -16.93 -27.84
CA GLU A 566 -13.00 -16.30 -26.67
C GLU A 566 -11.48 -16.24 -26.86
N LEU A 567 -10.88 -17.33 -27.36
CA LEU A 567 -9.46 -17.34 -27.77
C LEU A 567 -9.17 -16.26 -28.84
N ASN A 568 -10.09 -16.03 -29.79
CA ASN A 568 -9.95 -15.00 -30.81
C ASN A 568 -10.07 -13.59 -30.21
N GLN A 569 -10.94 -13.38 -29.22
CA GLN A 569 -11.03 -12.11 -28.49
C GLN A 569 -9.75 -11.85 -27.69
N LEU A 570 -9.18 -12.86 -27.03
CA LEU A 570 -7.92 -12.77 -26.32
C LEU A 570 -6.77 -12.40 -27.28
N LYS A 571 -6.69 -13.05 -28.48
CA LYS A 571 -5.71 -12.69 -29.53
C LYS A 571 -5.83 -11.26 -29.98
N ALA A 572 -7.04 -10.71 -30.09
CA ALA A 572 -7.28 -9.31 -30.44
C ALA A 572 -6.81 -8.37 -29.31
N ALA A 573 -7.14 -8.69 -28.06
CA ALA A 573 -6.74 -7.91 -26.89
C ALA A 573 -5.21 -7.84 -26.76
N VAL A 574 -4.50 -8.96 -26.90
CA VAL A 574 -3.02 -9.02 -26.80
C VAL A 574 -2.31 -8.13 -27.81
N THR A 575 -2.93 -7.85 -28.96
CA THR A 575 -2.32 -7.03 -30.03
C THR A 575 -2.85 -5.59 -30.08
N MET A 576 -3.71 -5.21 -29.16
CA MET A 576 -4.28 -3.87 -29.09
C MET A 576 -3.17 -2.88 -28.65
N PRO A 577 -2.84 -1.84 -29.42
CA PRO A 577 -1.73 -0.96 -29.06
C PRO A 577 -2.06 -0.01 -27.90
N ASN A 578 -3.26 0.51 -27.89
CA ASN A 578 -3.76 1.47 -26.91
C ASN A 578 -5.19 1.13 -26.49
N ILE A 579 -5.60 1.65 -25.37
CA ILE A 579 -6.91 1.44 -24.78
C ILE A 579 -7.61 2.78 -24.70
N ASP A 580 -8.64 2.95 -25.54
CA ASP A 580 -9.49 4.15 -25.61
C ASP A 580 -10.84 3.85 -24.96
N GLU A 581 -10.86 3.82 -23.64
CA GLU A 581 -12.07 3.54 -22.88
C GLU A 581 -12.32 4.61 -21.83
N ARG A 582 -13.61 4.84 -21.54
CA ARG A 582 -14.02 5.72 -20.46
C ARG A 582 -14.22 4.90 -19.19
N ALA A 583 -13.44 5.18 -18.16
CA ALA A 583 -13.65 4.61 -16.84
C ALA A 583 -15.04 4.97 -16.30
N ALA A 584 -15.61 4.12 -15.44
CA ALA A 584 -16.89 4.39 -14.82
C ALA A 584 -16.83 5.73 -14.07
N TYR A 585 -17.82 6.62 -14.35
CA TYR A 585 -17.93 7.99 -13.80
C TYR A 585 -16.89 9.02 -14.30
N ALA A 586 -15.95 8.67 -15.17
CA ALA A 586 -15.04 9.64 -15.78
C ALA A 586 -15.79 10.55 -16.77
N HIS A 587 -15.43 11.84 -16.84
CA HIS A 587 -16.05 12.80 -17.77
C HIS A 587 -15.52 12.66 -19.20
N TYR A 588 -14.27 12.17 -19.37
CA TYR A 588 -13.57 12.07 -20.64
C TYR A 588 -13.15 10.64 -20.93
N HIS A 589 -12.98 10.32 -22.22
CA HIS A 589 -12.25 9.12 -22.65
C HIS A 589 -10.78 9.32 -22.34
N GLU A 590 -10.14 8.28 -21.80
CA GLU A 590 -8.72 8.27 -21.52
C GLU A 590 -8.02 7.39 -22.55
N HIS A 591 -6.97 7.92 -23.15
CA HIS A 591 -6.07 7.18 -24.01
C HIS A 591 -4.96 6.61 -23.14
N ARG A 592 -5.02 5.30 -22.88
CA ARG A 592 -4.08 4.61 -22.01
C ARG A 592 -3.20 3.66 -22.82
N LYS A 593 -1.96 3.56 -22.45
CA LYS A 593 -1.03 2.58 -23.00
C LYS A 593 -1.39 1.16 -22.56
N HIS A 594 -1.26 0.21 -23.49
CA HIS A 594 -1.31 -1.21 -23.16
C HIS A 594 0.07 -1.66 -22.63
N ILE A 595 0.15 -1.99 -21.36
CA ILE A 595 1.38 -2.44 -20.69
C ILE A 595 1.38 -3.93 -20.35
N ALA A 596 0.21 -4.57 -20.41
CA ALA A 596 0.03 -5.95 -20.00
C ALA A 596 0.77 -6.92 -20.92
N SER A 597 1.54 -7.82 -20.34
CA SER A 597 1.96 -9.06 -20.99
C SER A 597 1.01 -10.18 -20.58
N PHE A 598 0.85 -11.16 -21.45
CA PHE A 598 -0.06 -12.26 -21.22
C PHE A 598 0.68 -13.56 -20.98
N CYS A 599 0.17 -14.32 -20.03
CA CYS A 599 0.51 -15.72 -19.83
C CYS A 599 -0.76 -16.53 -19.62
N GLY A 600 -0.62 -17.84 -19.67
CA GLY A 600 -1.78 -18.71 -19.45
C GLY A 600 -1.41 -20.11 -19.04
N THR A 601 -2.42 -20.83 -18.51
CA THR A 601 -2.28 -22.22 -18.07
C THR A 601 -3.39 -23.06 -18.67
N GLY A 602 -3.10 -24.34 -18.90
CA GLY A 602 -4.06 -25.35 -19.34
C GLY A 602 -3.66 -26.71 -18.82
N ASN A 603 -4.60 -27.64 -18.90
CA ASN A 603 -4.38 -29.05 -18.56
C ASN A 603 -4.35 -29.94 -19.79
N ASN A 604 -5.03 -29.55 -20.88
CA ASN A 604 -5.06 -30.27 -22.14
C ASN A 604 -4.07 -29.65 -23.15
N THR A 605 -3.21 -30.47 -23.74
CA THR A 605 -2.27 -30.05 -24.75
C THR A 605 -2.94 -29.56 -26.04
N GLN A 606 -4.08 -30.12 -26.42
CA GLN A 606 -4.79 -29.80 -27.66
C GLN A 606 -5.84 -28.70 -27.45
N PHE A 607 -5.41 -27.44 -27.38
CA PHE A 607 -6.30 -26.29 -27.15
C PHE A 607 -6.34 -25.28 -28.31
N LEU A 608 -5.41 -25.32 -29.26
CA LEU A 608 -5.36 -24.39 -30.38
C LEU A 608 -6.32 -24.82 -31.49
N SER A 609 -7.39 -24.06 -31.68
CA SER A 609 -8.44 -24.36 -32.67
C SER A 609 -8.32 -23.59 -33.99
N ASP A 610 -7.49 -22.49 -34.05
CA ASP A 610 -7.38 -21.61 -35.23
C ASP A 610 -5.99 -21.75 -35.88
N PRO A 611 -5.90 -22.34 -37.08
CA PRO A 611 -4.61 -22.55 -37.74
C PRO A 611 -3.94 -21.27 -38.25
N THR A 612 -4.64 -20.14 -38.32
CA THR A 612 -4.13 -18.91 -38.89
C THR A 612 -3.61 -17.91 -37.84
N GLY A 613 -3.99 -18.08 -36.61
CA GLY A 613 -3.69 -17.18 -35.49
C GLY A 613 -2.72 -17.72 -34.45
N ASN A 614 -2.10 -18.90 -34.67
CA ASN A 614 -1.31 -19.59 -33.65
C ASN A 614 0.04 -18.93 -33.36
N ARG A 615 0.53 -18.03 -34.21
CA ARG A 615 1.79 -17.27 -34.03
C ARG A 615 1.87 -16.41 -32.77
N ARG A 616 0.75 -16.26 -32.03
CA ARG A 616 0.71 -15.49 -30.79
C ARG A 616 0.90 -16.35 -29.54
N TRP A 617 0.82 -17.67 -29.70
CA TRP A 617 0.91 -18.62 -28.61
C TRP A 617 2.31 -19.19 -28.51
N LEU A 618 2.85 -19.21 -27.29
CA LEU A 618 4.12 -19.86 -26.96
C LEU A 618 3.79 -20.99 -25.94
N PRO A 619 3.19 -22.10 -26.41
CA PRO A 619 2.76 -23.18 -25.52
C PRO A 619 3.92 -24.15 -25.28
N PHE A 620 4.02 -24.62 -24.03
CA PHE A 620 4.97 -25.65 -23.63
C PHE A 620 4.29 -26.64 -22.69
N GLU A 621 4.50 -27.93 -22.92
CA GLU A 621 4.06 -28.96 -22.01
C GLU A 621 5.07 -29.14 -20.88
N VAL A 622 4.59 -28.97 -19.64
CA VAL A 622 5.42 -29.00 -18.44
C VAL A 622 5.61 -30.44 -17.96
N GLU A 623 6.85 -30.83 -17.72
CA GLU A 623 7.21 -32.06 -17.02
C GLU A 623 7.24 -31.82 -15.51
N SER A 624 7.89 -30.73 -15.06
CA SER A 624 7.96 -30.35 -13.66
C SER A 624 8.28 -28.85 -13.51
N ILE A 625 7.85 -28.27 -12.39
CA ILE A 625 8.17 -26.89 -11.97
C ILE A 625 8.73 -26.93 -10.57
N VAL A 626 9.88 -26.29 -10.38
CA VAL A 626 10.45 -26.05 -9.04
C VAL A 626 9.58 -25.01 -8.35
N SER A 627 9.12 -25.33 -7.14
CA SER A 627 8.25 -24.43 -6.37
C SER A 627 8.95 -23.07 -6.11
N PRO A 628 8.41 -21.96 -6.61
CA PRO A 628 9.00 -20.64 -6.38
C PRO A 628 8.83 -20.14 -4.94
N ARG A 629 8.07 -20.86 -4.10
CA ARG A 629 7.95 -20.60 -2.67
C ARG A 629 9.18 -21.06 -1.92
N ASP A 630 9.74 -22.18 -2.34
CA ASP A 630 10.89 -22.82 -1.71
C ASP A 630 12.21 -22.31 -2.32
N HIS A 631 12.16 -21.90 -3.60
CA HIS A 631 13.28 -21.38 -4.35
C HIS A 631 12.93 -20.01 -4.99
N PRO A 632 13.08 -18.90 -4.24
CA PRO A 632 12.76 -17.56 -4.71
C PRO A 632 13.61 -17.17 -5.94
N PHE A 633 13.02 -16.46 -6.88
CA PHE A 633 13.70 -15.97 -8.07
C PHE A 633 14.67 -14.83 -7.76
N HIS A 634 15.76 -14.76 -8.47
CA HIS A 634 16.73 -13.67 -8.37
C HIS A 634 16.24 -12.45 -9.18
N TYR A 635 15.24 -11.73 -8.66
CA TYR A 635 14.55 -10.65 -9.37
C TYR A 635 15.48 -9.57 -9.92
N GLU A 636 16.43 -9.08 -9.11
CA GLU A 636 17.36 -8.05 -9.53
C GLU A 636 18.19 -8.49 -10.75
N GLY A 637 18.72 -9.70 -10.74
CA GLY A 637 19.48 -10.26 -11.86
C GLY A 637 18.63 -10.44 -13.11
N ILE A 638 17.43 -11.03 -12.99
CA ILE A 638 16.52 -11.31 -14.11
C ILE A 638 16.12 -10.00 -14.80
N TYR A 639 15.65 -9.01 -14.03
CA TYR A 639 15.15 -7.76 -14.62
C TYR A 639 16.28 -6.82 -15.08
N SER A 640 17.44 -6.81 -14.41
CA SER A 640 18.63 -6.11 -14.88
C SER A 640 19.11 -6.68 -16.21
N GLN A 641 19.16 -8.01 -16.35
CA GLN A 641 19.55 -8.69 -17.59
C GLN A 641 18.54 -8.41 -18.71
N ALA A 642 17.23 -8.52 -18.44
CA ALA A 642 16.19 -8.23 -19.43
C ALA A 642 16.25 -6.77 -19.91
N LEU A 643 16.48 -5.82 -18.99
CA LEU A 643 16.64 -4.40 -19.30
C LEU A 643 17.91 -4.14 -20.12
N ALA A 644 19.03 -4.78 -19.78
CA ALA A 644 20.29 -4.67 -20.52
C ALA A 644 20.14 -5.22 -21.95
N LEU A 645 19.50 -6.37 -22.11
CA LEU A 645 19.17 -6.95 -23.42
C LEU A 645 18.30 -6.01 -24.27
N TYR A 646 17.24 -5.44 -23.67
CA TYR A 646 16.42 -4.46 -24.38
C TYR A 646 17.24 -3.24 -24.84
N LYS A 647 18.04 -2.65 -23.93
CA LYS A 647 18.88 -1.47 -24.22
C LYS A 647 19.98 -1.76 -25.27
N SER A 648 20.46 -3.00 -25.34
CA SER A 648 21.44 -3.42 -26.35
C SER A 648 20.84 -3.74 -27.73
N GLY A 649 19.49 -3.63 -27.86
CA GLY A 649 18.83 -3.90 -29.15
C GLY A 649 18.51 -5.38 -29.37
N PHE A 650 18.48 -6.21 -28.33
CA PHE A 650 18.08 -7.62 -28.45
C PHE A 650 16.71 -7.74 -29.13
N GLN A 651 16.62 -8.60 -30.17
CA GLN A 651 15.40 -8.83 -30.91
C GLN A 651 14.42 -9.71 -30.09
N TYR A 652 13.50 -9.08 -29.38
CA TYR A 652 12.46 -9.77 -28.58
C TYR A 652 11.22 -10.16 -29.41
N TRP A 653 11.00 -9.56 -30.58
CA TRP A 653 9.91 -9.95 -31.49
C TRP A 653 10.34 -11.13 -32.37
N PHE A 654 9.38 -11.83 -32.96
CA PHE A 654 9.61 -12.98 -33.85
C PHE A 654 9.71 -12.53 -35.33
N THR A 655 10.74 -12.97 -36.06
CA THR A 655 10.87 -12.77 -37.50
C THR A 655 9.89 -13.63 -38.30
N LYS A 656 9.83 -13.44 -39.62
CA LYS A 656 8.97 -14.28 -40.49
C LYS A 656 9.38 -15.76 -40.46
N GLU A 657 10.67 -16.01 -40.42
CA GLU A 657 11.26 -17.35 -40.36
C GLU A 657 10.95 -18.00 -38.99
N GLU A 658 11.20 -17.30 -37.90
CA GLU A 658 10.86 -17.74 -36.53
C GLU A 658 9.35 -17.99 -36.34
N ILE A 659 8.50 -17.20 -37.01
CA ILE A 659 7.02 -17.43 -37.00
C ILE A 659 6.69 -18.74 -37.71
N GLN A 660 7.42 -19.12 -38.78
CA GLN A 660 7.20 -20.42 -39.44
C GLN A 660 7.57 -21.58 -38.51
N GLU A 661 8.70 -21.45 -37.81
CA GLU A 661 9.12 -22.45 -36.81
C GLU A 661 8.13 -22.53 -35.63
N LEU A 662 7.70 -21.39 -35.11
CA LEU A 662 6.70 -21.31 -34.07
C LEU A 662 5.38 -21.98 -34.51
N ASN A 663 4.93 -21.72 -35.75
CA ASN A 663 3.73 -22.37 -36.25
C ASN A 663 3.92 -23.91 -36.42
N ARG A 664 5.16 -24.36 -36.73
CA ARG A 664 5.47 -25.80 -36.78
C ARG A 664 5.45 -26.41 -35.39
N HIS A 665 6.05 -25.75 -34.42
CA HIS A 665 6.01 -26.14 -32.99
C HIS A 665 4.56 -26.23 -32.47
N ASN A 666 3.74 -25.25 -32.80
CA ASN A 666 2.35 -25.15 -32.29
C ASN A 666 1.40 -26.22 -32.88
N ARG A 667 1.80 -26.93 -33.95
CA ARG A 667 0.95 -28.01 -34.52
C ARG A 667 0.64 -29.11 -33.50
N GLN A 668 1.56 -29.44 -32.61
CA GLN A 668 1.33 -30.47 -31.58
C GLN A 668 0.28 -30.06 -30.57
N PHE A 669 -0.04 -28.76 -30.46
CA PHE A 669 -1.05 -28.22 -29.56
C PHE A 669 -2.38 -27.89 -30.26
N GLU A 670 -2.50 -28.21 -31.55
CA GLU A 670 -3.72 -27.99 -32.31
C GLU A 670 -4.74 -29.11 -32.04
N THR A 671 -5.99 -28.69 -31.82
CA THR A 671 -7.12 -29.63 -31.68
C THR A 671 -7.28 -30.38 -32.99
N PRO A 672 -7.33 -31.73 -32.97
CA PRO A 672 -7.65 -32.53 -34.14
C PRO A 672 -8.97 -32.04 -34.77
N ARG A 673 -8.97 -31.95 -36.11
CA ARG A 673 -10.14 -31.50 -36.83
C ARG A 673 -10.83 -32.67 -37.44
N LEU A 674 -12.14 -32.77 -37.22
CA LEU A 674 -12.97 -33.81 -37.80
C LEU A 674 -12.83 -33.88 -39.33
N GLU A 675 -12.71 -32.71 -39.98
CA GLU A 675 -12.50 -32.64 -41.45
C GLU A 675 -11.17 -33.27 -41.87
N HIS A 676 -10.10 -33.14 -41.05
CA HIS A 676 -8.81 -33.73 -41.35
C HIS A 676 -8.83 -35.24 -41.21
N GLU A 677 -9.45 -35.74 -40.13
CA GLU A 677 -9.64 -37.18 -39.89
C GLU A 677 -10.50 -37.84 -40.99
N LEU A 678 -11.60 -37.16 -41.37
CA LEU A 678 -12.46 -37.66 -42.43
C LEU A 678 -11.82 -37.66 -43.78
N VAL A 679 -11.04 -36.59 -44.13
CA VAL A 679 -10.31 -36.58 -45.40
C VAL A 679 -9.25 -37.68 -45.42
N ASP A 680 -8.54 -37.91 -44.32
CA ASP A 680 -7.56 -39.00 -44.24
C ASP A 680 -8.23 -40.39 -44.25
N LEU A 681 -9.42 -40.51 -43.67
CA LEU A 681 -10.19 -41.76 -43.67
C LEU A 681 -10.74 -42.10 -45.05
N TYR A 682 -11.28 -41.15 -45.80
CA TYR A 682 -11.99 -41.41 -47.07
C TYR A 682 -11.10 -41.32 -48.30
N PHE A 683 -9.94 -40.59 -48.22
CA PHE A 683 -9.07 -40.35 -49.34
C PHE A 683 -7.62 -40.71 -49.04
N ARG A 684 -6.91 -41.16 -50.09
CA ARG A 684 -5.45 -41.35 -50.02
C ARG A 684 -4.77 -40.76 -51.25
N ARG A 685 -3.51 -40.46 -51.11
CA ARG A 685 -2.69 -40.02 -52.25
C ARG A 685 -2.52 -41.15 -53.23
N PRO A 686 -2.56 -40.87 -54.56
CA PRO A 686 -2.18 -41.87 -55.54
C PRO A 686 -0.72 -42.25 -55.39
N THR A 687 -0.42 -43.54 -55.60
CA THR A 687 0.95 -44.02 -55.74
C THR A 687 1.50 -43.71 -57.15
N ASP A 688 2.81 -43.84 -57.38
CA ASP A 688 3.43 -43.54 -58.68
C ASP A 688 2.86 -44.37 -59.86
N SER A 689 2.23 -45.47 -59.54
CA SER A 689 1.59 -46.38 -60.50
C SER A 689 0.09 -46.18 -60.66
N GLU A 690 -0.53 -45.30 -59.92
CA GLU A 690 -2.01 -45.12 -59.94
C GLU A 690 -2.40 -43.76 -60.53
N LEU A 691 -3.43 -43.79 -61.36
CA LEU A 691 -4.09 -42.58 -61.83
C LEU A 691 -5.09 -42.11 -60.77
N GLY A 692 -4.78 -40.96 -60.10
CA GLY A 692 -5.73 -40.32 -59.18
C GLY A 692 -6.86 -39.63 -59.95
N GLU A 693 -8.01 -39.48 -59.31
CA GLU A 693 -9.15 -38.72 -59.81
C GLU A 693 -9.13 -37.26 -59.33
N PHE A 694 -9.73 -36.38 -60.11
CA PHE A 694 -9.94 -34.99 -59.70
C PHE A 694 -11.09 -34.90 -58.71
N MET A 695 -10.82 -34.40 -57.53
CA MET A 695 -11.82 -34.19 -56.46
C MET A 695 -11.93 -32.70 -56.13
N SER A 696 -13.11 -32.10 -56.36
CA SER A 696 -13.42 -30.78 -55.88
C SER A 696 -13.73 -30.79 -54.39
N VAL A 697 -13.40 -29.69 -53.70
CA VAL A 697 -13.69 -29.57 -52.24
C VAL A 697 -15.20 -29.73 -51.94
N ALA A 698 -16.07 -29.26 -52.85
CA ALA A 698 -17.52 -29.40 -52.70
C ALA A 698 -17.96 -30.85 -52.77
N ARG A 699 -17.41 -31.62 -53.73
CA ARG A 699 -17.71 -33.07 -53.87
C ARG A 699 -17.18 -33.88 -52.68
N ALA A 700 -15.96 -33.57 -52.25
CA ALA A 700 -15.36 -34.18 -51.07
C ALA A 700 -16.20 -33.94 -49.84
N LEU A 701 -16.62 -32.66 -49.60
CA LEU A 701 -17.48 -32.27 -48.51
C LEU A 701 -18.79 -33.07 -48.53
N GLN A 702 -19.43 -33.20 -49.67
CA GLN A 702 -20.64 -33.96 -49.81
C GLN A 702 -20.46 -35.45 -49.46
N MET A 703 -19.34 -36.06 -49.88
CA MET A 703 -19.03 -37.47 -49.58
C MET A 703 -18.79 -37.69 -48.07
N ILE A 704 -18.00 -36.83 -47.43
CA ILE A 704 -17.62 -37.03 -46.02
C ILE A 704 -18.70 -36.56 -45.06
N SER A 705 -19.71 -35.78 -45.50
CA SER A 705 -20.80 -35.30 -44.64
C SER A 705 -21.89 -36.36 -44.42
N ASN A 706 -21.90 -37.45 -45.19
CA ASN A 706 -22.91 -38.49 -45.04
C ASN A 706 -22.83 -39.19 -43.66
N GLY A 707 -23.90 -39.08 -42.89
CA GLY A 707 -23.99 -39.70 -41.56
C GLY A 707 -23.42 -38.87 -40.41
N ILE A 708 -22.98 -37.62 -40.65
CA ILE A 708 -22.42 -36.75 -39.63
C ILE A 708 -23.41 -35.65 -39.31
N SER A 709 -23.76 -35.50 -38.03
CA SER A 709 -24.67 -34.48 -37.55
C SER A 709 -24.02 -33.08 -37.46
N GLN A 710 -22.70 -33.00 -37.41
CA GLN A 710 -21.96 -31.76 -37.33
C GLN A 710 -21.76 -31.11 -38.72
N LYS A 711 -21.97 -29.79 -38.83
CA LYS A 711 -21.77 -29.06 -40.09
C LYS A 711 -20.27 -28.88 -40.38
N LEU A 712 -19.78 -29.57 -41.41
CA LEU A 712 -18.38 -29.45 -41.87
C LEU A 712 -18.13 -28.19 -42.69
N SER A 713 -16.90 -27.65 -42.64
CA SER A 713 -16.48 -26.46 -43.39
C SER A 713 -15.72 -26.79 -44.67
N ALA A 714 -16.19 -26.30 -45.83
CA ALA A 714 -15.47 -26.46 -47.11
C ALA A 714 -14.04 -25.89 -47.06
N VAL A 715 -13.79 -24.83 -46.29
CA VAL A 715 -12.48 -24.26 -46.08
C VAL A 715 -11.56 -25.22 -45.35
N ASN A 716 -12.08 -25.83 -44.28
CA ASN A 716 -11.32 -26.82 -43.50
C ASN A 716 -11.03 -28.12 -44.30
N VAL A 717 -12.01 -28.59 -45.05
CA VAL A 717 -11.77 -29.77 -45.97
C VAL A 717 -10.68 -29.42 -46.98
N GLY A 718 -10.70 -28.24 -47.61
CA GLY A 718 -9.65 -27.86 -48.54
C GLY A 718 -8.27 -27.72 -47.88
N ARG A 719 -8.21 -27.32 -46.63
CA ARG A 719 -6.99 -27.30 -45.82
C ARG A 719 -6.51 -28.69 -45.48
N ALA A 720 -7.41 -29.56 -45.04
CA ALA A 720 -7.11 -30.96 -44.71
C ALA A 720 -6.40 -31.67 -45.89
N PHE A 721 -6.90 -31.49 -47.11
CA PHE A 721 -6.24 -32.03 -48.29
C PHE A 721 -4.83 -31.48 -48.50
N SER A 722 -4.64 -30.17 -48.24
CA SER A 722 -3.32 -29.54 -48.38
C SER A 722 -2.34 -30.00 -47.28
N ASP A 723 -2.82 -30.12 -46.04
CA ASP A 723 -2.03 -30.55 -44.89
C ASP A 723 -1.61 -32.04 -45.01
N LEU A 724 -2.49 -32.89 -45.57
CA LEU A 724 -2.22 -34.30 -45.88
C LEU A 724 -1.36 -34.47 -47.15
N GLY A 725 -0.93 -33.38 -47.79
CA GLY A 725 -0.01 -33.39 -48.91
C GLY A 725 -0.60 -33.82 -50.24
N PHE A 726 -1.93 -33.73 -50.44
CA PHE A 726 -2.57 -34.00 -51.74
C PHE A 726 -2.18 -32.96 -52.80
N LYS A 727 -1.95 -33.39 -54.01
CA LYS A 727 -1.56 -32.52 -55.14
C LYS A 727 -2.74 -31.65 -55.55
N ARG A 728 -2.59 -30.33 -55.37
CA ARG A 728 -3.59 -29.33 -55.80
C ARG A 728 -3.57 -29.11 -57.31
N VAL A 729 -4.75 -29.15 -57.92
CA VAL A 729 -4.92 -28.97 -59.36
C VAL A 729 -6.05 -27.99 -59.65
N ARG A 730 -5.94 -27.26 -60.75
CA ARG A 730 -6.96 -26.33 -61.26
C ARG A 730 -7.39 -26.81 -62.62
N THR A 731 -8.72 -26.97 -62.84
CA THR A 731 -9.36 -27.16 -64.13
C THR A 731 -9.90 -25.81 -64.63
N ASN A 732 -10.39 -25.73 -65.85
CA ASN A 732 -10.98 -24.51 -66.40
C ASN A 732 -12.17 -23.99 -65.58
N SER A 733 -12.89 -24.89 -64.87
CA SER A 733 -14.12 -24.56 -64.16
C SER A 733 -14.01 -24.64 -62.62
N SER A 734 -12.97 -25.28 -62.08
CA SER A 734 -12.88 -25.48 -60.60
C SER A 734 -11.47 -25.74 -60.09
N ARG A 735 -11.31 -25.65 -58.78
CA ARG A 735 -10.07 -26.01 -58.07
C ARG A 735 -10.34 -27.23 -57.22
N GLY A 736 -9.38 -28.15 -57.15
CA GLY A 736 -9.52 -29.41 -56.38
C GLY A 736 -8.16 -30.07 -56.14
N PHE A 737 -8.21 -31.33 -55.81
CA PHE A 737 -7.06 -32.15 -55.48
C PHE A 737 -7.07 -33.45 -56.30
N ILE A 738 -5.93 -34.06 -56.51
CA ILE A 738 -5.83 -35.40 -57.06
C ILE A 738 -5.83 -36.39 -55.91
N VAL A 739 -6.82 -37.27 -55.91
CA VAL A 739 -7.07 -38.24 -54.84
C VAL A 739 -7.37 -39.63 -55.37
N VAL A 740 -7.23 -40.61 -54.52
CA VAL A 740 -7.84 -41.95 -54.71
C VAL A 740 -8.85 -42.11 -53.56
N CYS A 741 -10.14 -42.35 -53.90
CA CYS A 741 -11.17 -42.62 -52.94
C CYS A 741 -10.98 -44.03 -52.36
N ARG A 742 -10.97 -44.20 -51.04
CA ARG A 742 -10.89 -45.52 -50.43
C ARG A 742 -12.23 -46.27 -50.56
N THR A 743 -12.12 -47.56 -50.83
CA THR A 743 -13.29 -48.43 -50.83
C THR A 743 -13.76 -48.70 -49.38
N PRO A 744 -15.02 -49.16 -49.16
CA PRO A 744 -15.50 -49.49 -47.83
C PRO A 744 -14.62 -50.53 -47.11
N GLU A 745 -14.01 -51.44 -47.83
CA GLU A 745 -13.10 -52.48 -47.31
C GLU A 745 -11.77 -51.79 -46.86
N GLU A 746 -11.23 -50.89 -47.68
CA GLU A 746 -10.01 -50.12 -47.36
C GLU A 746 -10.26 -49.21 -46.16
N ILE A 747 -11.43 -48.60 -46.03
CA ILE A 747 -11.81 -47.78 -44.86
C ILE A 747 -11.82 -48.63 -43.59
N LYS A 748 -12.44 -49.80 -43.63
CA LYS A 748 -12.46 -50.71 -42.47
C LYS A 748 -11.04 -51.20 -42.12
N ALA A 749 -10.24 -51.53 -43.10
CA ALA A 749 -8.84 -51.93 -42.88
C ALA A 749 -8.01 -50.82 -42.29
N TYR A 750 -8.24 -49.59 -42.74
CA TYR A 750 -7.56 -48.39 -42.22
C TYR A 750 -7.99 -48.10 -40.75
N GLN A 751 -9.27 -48.15 -40.45
CA GLN A 751 -9.78 -48.01 -39.09
C GLN A 751 -9.24 -49.11 -38.16
N HIS A 752 -9.18 -50.36 -38.61
CA HIS A 752 -8.61 -51.45 -37.83
C HIS A 752 -7.10 -51.22 -37.56
N ARG A 753 -6.37 -50.69 -38.51
CA ARG A 753 -4.95 -50.33 -38.32
C ARG A 753 -4.79 -49.22 -37.27
N LEU A 754 -5.62 -48.17 -37.33
CA LEU A 754 -5.62 -47.11 -36.35
C LEU A 754 -5.95 -47.65 -34.94
N LEU A 755 -6.83 -48.60 -34.81
CA LEU A 755 -7.14 -49.25 -33.51
C LEU A 755 -5.97 -50.11 -32.99
N MET A 756 -5.20 -50.76 -33.88
CA MET A 756 -4.00 -51.54 -33.50
C MET A 756 -2.81 -50.65 -33.12
N ASP A 757 -2.72 -49.47 -33.72
CA ASP A 757 -1.67 -48.50 -33.44
C ASP A 757 -2.00 -47.60 -32.23
N ALA A 758 -3.28 -47.61 -31.76
CA ALA A 758 -3.70 -46.88 -30.60
C ALA A 758 -3.12 -47.53 -29.33
N LYS A 759 -2.27 -46.75 -28.61
CA LYS A 759 -1.89 -47.08 -27.23
C LYS A 759 -3.11 -46.85 -26.33
N PRO A 760 -3.38 -47.72 -25.35
CA PRO A 760 -4.46 -47.45 -24.38
C PRO A 760 -4.09 -46.17 -23.63
N ASP A 761 -5.02 -45.22 -23.59
CA ASP A 761 -4.95 -44.08 -22.68
C ASP A 761 -4.78 -44.61 -21.27
N SER A 762 -3.88 -44.03 -20.48
CA SER A 762 -3.67 -44.40 -19.09
C SER A 762 -5.03 -44.33 -18.35
N GLU A 763 -5.31 -45.26 -17.47
CA GLU A 763 -6.57 -45.42 -16.70
C GLU A 763 -7.01 -44.18 -15.87
N ALA A 764 -6.31 -43.04 -16.01
CA ALA A 764 -6.57 -41.82 -15.26
C ALA A 764 -7.71 -40.95 -15.81
N ASP A 765 -8.23 -41.18 -17.01
CA ASP A 765 -9.24 -40.36 -17.68
C ASP A 765 -10.61 -41.05 -17.88
N ALA A 766 -11.01 -41.92 -16.97
CA ALA A 766 -12.39 -42.38 -16.95
C ALA A 766 -13.31 -41.29 -16.38
N PRO A 767 -14.27 -40.74 -17.14
CA PRO A 767 -15.23 -39.78 -16.58
C PRO A 767 -16.15 -40.50 -15.62
N PHE A 768 -16.14 -40.12 -14.37
CA PHE A 768 -17.19 -40.42 -13.39
C PHE A 768 -18.36 -39.46 -13.54
#